data_044858341828d82e8dd0d520bb2e2d0b
#
_entry.id   044858341828d82e8dd0d520bb2e2d0b
#
_cell.length_a   1.000
_cell.length_b   1.000
_cell.length_c   1.000
_cell.angle_alpha   90.00
_cell.angle_beta   90.00
_cell.angle_gamma   90.00
#
_symmetry.space_group_name_H-M   'P 1'
#
loop_
_entity.id
_entity.type
_entity.pdbx_description
1 polymer ?
#
loop_
_entity_poly.entity_id
_entity_poly.type
_entity_poly.pdbx_seq_one_letter_code
_entity_poly.pdbx_strand_id
1 'polypeptide(L)'
;SLSASALFAQTALTPTGGATDTPPAAAVKLEDFVVTGVFNATEAKKATTAITTLTSAYLAEQVYLSADDMLLEVAGVFVNSSLGEIRGMVYSRGISADSSDGATGQYYVSMQEDGLPITNIAFGNYNASYFNRPDATLQRVEAVRGGSASITSSNSPGGAFNYISRTGSARAGGEIRTRFGLEGRGEPHYRADLVYGGPLGRTGWVYSIGGFYRYAVGHRPADGYPMNNGFVTRGNLFKDYGRGSVKIYGKYMDDRNHWYEYLLARDPQNPKQFPGLSRYSTNLLPKSSHQYPRESDNTFGTFDTADAVRSRQRYAGIDWKHDFGNDWSLSHNVKFSRSWADWNSSAGVTPRSLEWPNFFSSMAIQFSGGTQNGRVPAGLYRFSDRRTGNVLAEVTSNGNYTVNANALINAGQVVRFSNLPNPQIVPSAFWVNTGRVANEHMDEIMERLSLTKKWRTHSFTGGGYFGYAGISDRQTSGGRTASPLTEQPEPVAITWIPATAANQPAGTPAAALAAVAGWNGQPVQLTNPEGFTALGNGYTRDLAISRQFAYFFGHKWDITPRWGIDWGFRGERIRVDGFNQSGSQNPRGNWDPAYGGADGNPLTLADNRFTVPNPNAQWFFDKDVRAFSWSVATNFVINNENSFYVRLADGEKAPDYAFFRNYNSVFRLANLRPRPQSVEQVELGYRWKTARATVTVTPFWSRLGNINSNPQAIESDGITPYYPDPIYNMTTTLGVEIEGEYRVTDRLRVRSVLTVQKPENTIWKVFVAGANGRDDDSYLDFSGRDADNNPDFILNTTLDYRLPRGFVNLSWRHMGERAGNIANVITLPRFDQFNLNSGWTISRTRSLGFSINNLFDSEGVMTWRGWGVNPGDRQSYTSLPATGRDTMLQYVPVQPRSYWLTFTQKF
;
A
#
# COMPACT_ATOMS: atom_id res chain seq x y z
N SER A 1 46.31 -21.13 -6.15
CA SER A 1 45.29 -22.16 -6.26
C SER A 1 44.52 -22.35 -4.98
N LEU A 2 43.69 -21.41 -4.66
CA LEU A 2 42.63 -21.51 -3.66
C LEU A 2 41.33 -21.20 -4.37
N SER A 3 40.87 -22.16 -4.91
CA SER A 3 39.65 -22.87 -5.10
C SER A 3 38.38 -22.04 -5.23
N ALA A 4 37.86 -22.08 -6.41
CA ALA A 4 36.51 -21.65 -6.85
C ALA A 4 35.35 -22.34 -6.10
N SER A 5 35.61 -23.14 -5.06
CA SER A 5 34.59 -23.90 -4.34
C SER A 5 33.83 -23.12 -3.27
N ALA A 6 34.21 -21.89 -2.95
CA ALA A 6 33.53 -21.10 -1.92
C ALA A 6 32.31 -20.31 -2.40
N LEU A 7 32.00 -20.31 -3.71
CA LEU A 7 30.88 -19.58 -4.29
C LEU A 7 29.54 -20.31 -4.26
N PHE A 8 29.53 -21.58 -3.93
CA PHE A 8 28.33 -22.42 -3.94
C PHE A 8 27.97 -23.02 -2.58
N ALA A 9 28.67 -22.64 -1.50
CA ALA A 9 28.40 -23.17 -0.19
C ALA A 9 27.20 -22.50 0.47
N GLN A 10 26.00 -22.87 0.04
CA GLN A 10 24.91 -23.10 0.99
C GLN A 10 25.15 -24.46 1.65
N THR A 11 26.30 -24.62 2.31
CA THR A 11 26.58 -25.82 3.06
C THR A 11 25.76 -25.84 4.33
N ALA A 12 24.94 -26.87 4.44
CA ALA A 12 24.50 -27.37 5.72
C ALA A 12 25.74 -27.52 6.63
N LEU A 13 25.82 -26.74 7.70
CA LEU A 13 26.77 -26.97 8.77
C LEU A 13 26.44 -28.30 9.41
N THR A 14 27.22 -29.32 9.10
CA THR A 14 27.31 -30.56 9.90
C THR A 14 27.97 -30.23 11.20
N PRO A 15 27.35 -30.46 12.36
CA PRO A 15 28.06 -30.39 13.65
C PRO A 15 28.87 -31.67 13.82
N THR A 16 30.18 -31.61 13.68
CA THR A 16 31.08 -32.62 14.23
C THR A 16 31.22 -32.36 15.70
N GLY A 17 30.74 -33.26 16.46
CA GLY A 17 31.05 -33.71 17.79
C GLY A 17 31.50 -32.74 18.90
N GLY A 18 30.71 -32.66 19.95
CA GLY A 18 31.09 -32.11 21.26
C GLY A 18 29.84 -31.61 21.98
N ALA A 19 29.29 -32.41 22.84
CA ALA A 19 28.11 -32.08 23.63
C ALA A 19 28.37 -30.94 24.62
N THR A 20 27.79 -29.78 24.36
CA THR A 20 27.30 -28.86 25.41
C THR A 20 25.89 -28.41 24.97
N ASP A 21 24.90 -28.75 25.80
CA ASP A 21 23.49 -28.49 25.64
C ASP A 21 23.16 -26.97 25.78
N THR A 22 23.61 -26.16 24.84
CA THR A 22 23.12 -24.80 24.71
C THR A 22 22.41 -24.71 23.35
N PRO A 23 21.11 -24.34 23.29
CA PRO A 23 20.48 -24.08 21.98
C PRO A 23 21.32 -23.03 21.28
N PRO A 24 21.62 -23.19 19.96
CA PRO A 24 22.35 -22.17 19.25
C PRO A 24 21.53 -20.89 19.33
N ALA A 25 22.13 -19.85 19.88
CA ALA A 25 21.57 -18.52 19.89
C ALA A 25 21.23 -18.16 18.44
N ALA A 26 19.98 -17.84 18.18
CA ALA A 26 19.57 -17.22 16.94
C ALA A 26 20.27 -15.85 16.84
N ALA A 27 21.53 -15.88 16.42
CA ALA A 27 22.27 -14.69 16.14
C ALA A 27 21.65 -14.09 14.87
N VAL A 28 21.29 -12.82 14.89
CA VAL A 28 21.31 -12.01 13.67
C VAL A 28 22.79 -11.98 13.27
N LYS A 29 23.24 -13.03 12.60
CA LYS A 29 24.48 -12.95 11.85
C LYS A 29 24.15 -12.03 10.70
N LEU A 30 24.79 -10.88 10.59
CA LEU A 30 25.09 -10.28 9.29
C LEU A 30 25.66 -11.44 8.50
N GLU A 31 24.87 -11.97 7.55
CA GLU A 31 25.35 -13.10 6.76
C GLU A 31 26.66 -12.67 6.11
N ASP A 32 27.64 -13.56 6.09
CA ASP A 32 28.96 -13.20 5.56
C ASP A 32 28.89 -12.83 4.07
N PHE A 33 27.77 -13.16 3.38
CA PHE A 33 27.54 -12.85 1.96
C PHE A 33 26.14 -12.29 1.70
N VAL A 34 26.08 -11.25 0.87
CA VAL A 34 24.84 -10.61 0.37
C VAL A 34 24.68 -10.86 -1.12
N VAL A 35 23.45 -11.01 -1.59
CA VAL A 35 23.12 -11.29 -2.98
C VAL A 35 22.21 -10.24 -3.62
N THR A 36 21.46 -9.48 -2.83
CA THR A 36 20.58 -8.41 -3.31
C THR A 36 21.36 -7.10 -3.45
N GLY A 37 21.09 -6.33 -4.50
CA GLY A 37 21.76 -5.05 -4.73
C GLY A 37 23.22 -5.15 -5.20
N VAL A 38 23.69 -6.34 -5.52
CA VAL A 38 25.03 -6.60 -6.06
C VAL A 38 24.92 -7.49 -7.30
N PHE A 39 25.84 -7.34 -8.25
CA PHE A 39 25.86 -8.23 -9.43
C PHE A 39 26.40 -9.63 -9.12
N ASN A 40 27.28 -9.72 -8.14
CA ASN A 40 27.86 -10.98 -7.66
C ASN A 40 27.81 -11.00 -6.13
N ALA A 41 27.57 -12.19 -5.56
CA ALA A 41 27.61 -12.38 -4.13
C ALA A 41 28.91 -11.81 -3.52
N THR A 42 28.79 -10.98 -2.51
CA THR A 42 29.88 -10.22 -1.92
C THR A 42 29.86 -10.38 -0.40
N GLU A 43 31.06 -10.50 0.22
CA GLU A 43 31.17 -10.47 1.68
C GLU A 43 30.61 -9.16 2.22
N ALA A 44 29.81 -9.21 3.28
CA ALA A 44 29.15 -8.03 3.87
C ALA A 44 30.16 -6.90 4.21
N LYS A 45 31.36 -7.23 4.69
CA LYS A 45 32.42 -6.23 4.97
C LYS A 45 32.98 -5.50 3.74
N LYS A 46 32.83 -6.12 2.55
CA LYS A 46 33.25 -5.57 1.24
C LYS A 46 32.08 -5.01 0.43
N ALA A 47 30.86 -5.14 0.93
CA ALA A 47 29.69 -4.60 0.26
C ALA A 47 29.78 -3.05 0.23
N THR A 48 29.47 -2.48 -0.90
CA THR A 48 29.55 -1.05 -1.18
C THR A 48 28.19 -0.38 -1.13
N THR A 49 27.24 -0.96 -0.42
CA THR A 49 25.86 -0.46 -0.28
C THR A 49 25.34 -0.72 1.13
N ALA A 50 24.40 0.10 1.56
CA ALA A 50 23.67 -0.11 2.81
C ALA A 50 22.70 -1.30 2.63
N ILE A 51 22.98 -2.39 3.33
CA ILE A 51 22.16 -3.61 3.27
C ILE A 51 21.96 -4.19 4.67
N THR A 52 20.70 -4.60 4.93
CA THR A 52 20.31 -5.31 6.16
C THR A 52 19.80 -6.69 5.80
N THR A 53 20.22 -7.71 6.55
CA THR A 53 19.73 -9.08 6.41
C THR A 53 18.97 -9.49 7.66
N LEU A 54 17.70 -9.86 7.50
CA LEU A 54 16.83 -10.36 8.56
C LEU A 54 16.64 -11.87 8.37
N THR A 55 17.17 -12.67 9.29
CA THR A 55 17.07 -14.14 9.21
C THR A 55 15.71 -14.62 9.66
N SER A 56 15.28 -15.79 9.15
CA SER A 56 14.03 -16.41 9.58
C SER A 56 14.00 -16.73 11.08
N ALA A 57 15.15 -17.04 11.68
CA ALA A 57 15.26 -17.29 13.10
C ALA A 57 14.91 -16.04 13.93
N TYR A 58 15.45 -14.88 13.56
CA TYR A 58 15.13 -13.61 14.19
C TYR A 58 13.66 -13.22 13.96
N LEU A 59 13.17 -13.32 12.72
CA LEU A 59 11.78 -12.98 12.37
C LEU A 59 10.76 -13.89 13.07
N ALA A 60 11.13 -15.15 13.37
CA ALA A 60 10.26 -16.09 14.06
C ALA A 60 10.04 -15.77 15.55
N GLU A 61 10.93 -15.00 16.17
CA GLU A 61 10.83 -14.56 17.56
C GLU A 61 9.90 -13.34 17.72
N GLN A 62 9.44 -12.76 16.63
CA GLN A 62 8.56 -11.58 16.59
C GLN A 62 7.17 -11.94 16.04
N VAL A 63 6.21 -11.07 16.30
CA VAL A 63 4.88 -11.15 15.66
C VAL A 63 4.72 -9.94 14.75
N TYR A 64 4.86 -10.18 13.44
CA TYR A 64 4.55 -9.21 12.39
C TYR A 64 3.17 -9.51 11.81
N LEU A 65 2.37 -8.49 11.57
CA LEU A 65 1.03 -8.61 11.01
C LEU A 65 1.02 -8.51 9.49
N SER A 66 2.04 -7.87 8.91
CA SER A 66 2.23 -7.74 7.46
C SER A 66 3.67 -8.05 7.06
N ALA A 67 3.90 -8.20 5.75
CA ALA A 67 5.26 -8.30 5.20
C ALA A 67 6.05 -7.02 5.44
N ASP A 68 5.39 -5.87 5.31
CA ASP A 68 6.02 -4.56 5.43
C ASP A 68 6.50 -4.30 6.87
N ASP A 69 5.79 -4.83 7.89
CA ASP A 69 6.21 -4.71 9.29
C ASP A 69 7.60 -5.31 9.58
N MET A 70 8.04 -6.30 8.78
CA MET A 70 9.39 -6.86 8.91
C MET A 70 10.46 -5.82 8.60
N LEU A 71 10.13 -4.83 7.75
CA LEU A 71 11.05 -3.76 7.34
C LEU A 71 11.21 -2.65 8.39
N LEU A 72 10.40 -2.67 9.47
CA LEU A 72 10.63 -1.82 10.66
C LEU A 72 11.98 -2.11 11.33
N GLU A 73 12.57 -3.26 11.04
CA GLU A 73 13.89 -3.69 11.52
C GLU A 73 15.06 -3.17 10.65
N VAL A 74 14.78 -2.30 9.68
CA VAL A 74 15.74 -1.77 8.70
C VAL A 74 15.93 -0.27 8.91
N ALA A 75 17.14 0.18 9.18
CA ALA A 75 17.42 1.61 9.31
C ALA A 75 17.15 2.34 7.99
N GLY A 76 16.74 3.61 8.03
CA GLY A 76 16.42 4.41 6.85
C GLY A 76 15.08 4.07 6.18
N VAL A 77 14.32 3.12 6.73
CA VAL A 77 13.04 2.69 6.17
C VAL A 77 11.89 3.10 7.09
N PHE A 78 10.97 3.90 6.55
CA PHE A 78 9.68 4.18 7.17
C PHE A 78 8.67 3.15 6.70
N VAL A 79 7.91 2.60 7.64
CA VAL A 79 6.84 1.63 7.35
C VAL A 79 5.56 2.08 8.02
N ASN A 80 4.47 2.07 7.27
CA ASN A 80 3.12 2.21 7.79
C ASN A 80 2.21 1.12 7.23
N SER A 81 1.85 0.15 8.05
CA SER A 81 0.89 -0.93 7.74
C SER A 81 -0.44 -0.78 8.50
N SER A 82 -0.67 0.37 9.14
CA SER A 82 -1.87 0.58 9.98
C SER A 82 -3.17 0.63 9.20
N LEU A 83 -3.11 0.80 7.88
CA LEU A 83 -4.25 0.64 6.97
C LEU A 83 -4.58 -0.83 6.67
N GLY A 84 -3.78 -1.78 7.16
CA GLY A 84 -3.93 -3.22 6.91
C GLY A 84 -2.90 -3.74 5.90
N GLU A 85 -2.85 -5.06 5.74
CA GLU A 85 -1.80 -5.75 4.97
C GLU A 85 -1.74 -5.39 3.49
N ILE A 86 -2.87 -5.00 2.89
CA ILE A 86 -2.95 -4.68 1.46
C ILE A 86 -2.69 -3.19 1.15
N ARG A 87 -2.41 -2.39 2.18
CA ARG A 87 -2.16 -0.95 2.04
C ARG A 87 -0.91 -0.50 2.82
N GLY A 88 0.16 -1.26 2.69
CA GLY A 88 1.44 -0.92 3.29
C GLY A 88 2.14 0.22 2.56
N MET A 89 2.74 1.12 3.34
CA MET A 89 3.64 2.18 2.84
C MET A 89 5.05 1.83 3.28
N VAL A 90 5.98 1.87 2.34
CA VAL A 90 7.41 1.63 2.59
C VAL A 90 8.20 2.71 1.89
N TYR A 91 8.79 3.60 2.66
CA TYR A 91 9.65 4.69 2.18
C TYR A 91 11.09 4.41 2.58
N SER A 92 12.01 4.71 1.70
CA SER A 92 13.44 4.57 1.96
C SER A 92 14.09 5.95 1.90
N ARG A 93 14.74 6.38 2.99
CA ARG A 93 15.50 7.64 3.05
C ARG A 93 14.70 8.89 2.63
N GLY A 94 13.44 8.96 3.08
CA GLY A 94 12.56 10.07 2.78
C GLY A 94 11.95 10.07 1.37
N ILE A 95 12.24 9.05 0.55
CA ILE A 95 11.71 8.94 -0.81
C ILE A 95 10.31 8.33 -0.74
N SER A 96 9.29 9.15 -0.90
CA SER A 96 7.89 8.75 -0.78
C SER A 96 7.10 9.06 -2.04
N ALA A 97 6.21 8.16 -2.42
CA ALA A 97 5.33 8.33 -3.59
C ALA A 97 4.02 9.03 -3.25
N ASP A 98 3.44 8.69 -2.12
CA ASP A 98 2.19 9.25 -1.61
C ASP A 98 2.21 9.17 -0.09
N SER A 99 1.93 10.28 0.52
CA SER A 99 2.00 10.43 1.97
C SER A 99 0.79 9.91 2.73
N SER A 100 -0.36 9.77 2.08
CA SER A 100 -1.63 9.53 2.79
C SER A 100 -2.33 8.22 2.43
N ASP A 101 -2.12 7.71 1.23
CA ASP A 101 -2.80 6.50 0.75
C ASP A 101 -1.79 5.39 0.44
N GLY A 102 -1.97 4.22 1.04
CA GLY A 102 -1.13 3.05 0.79
C GLY A 102 -1.23 2.48 -0.64
N ALA A 103 -2.06 3.05 -1.51
CA ALA A 103 -2.23 2.56 -2.88
C ALA A 103 -0.91 2.60 -3.68
N THR A 104 -0.14 3.67 -3.52
CA THR A 104 1.16 3.85 -4.19
C THR A 104 2.34 3.82 -3.23
N GLY A 105 2.12 3.37 -2.01
CA GLY A 105 3.08 3.46 -0.90
C GLY A 105 4.40 2.70 -1.08
N GLN A 106 4.54 1.90 -2.15
CA GLN A 106 5.76 1.17 -2.50
C GLN A 106 6.29 1.56 -3.89
N TYR A 107 5.91 2.73 -4.40
CA TYR A 107 6.14 3.11 -5.80
C TYR A 107 7.63 3.17 -6.17
N TYR A 108 8.51 3.66 -5.30
CA TYR A 108 9.94 3.82 -5.59
C TYR A 108 10.82 2.67 -5.10
N VAL A 109 10.24 1.66 -4.48
CA VAL A 109 10.96 0.48 -3.99
C VAL A 109 10.50 -0.78 -4.71
N SER A 110 11.39 -1.75 -4.89
CA SER A 110 11.06 -3.06 -5.46
C SER A 110 10.90 -4.07 -4.34
N MET A 111 9.67 -4.54 -4.14
CA MET A 111 9.38 -5.70 -3.29
C MET A 111 9.56 -6.97 -4.12
N GLN A 112 10.44 -7.85 -3.70
CA GLN A 112 10.87 -9.03 -4.47
C GLN A 112 10.64 -10.34 -3.73
N GLU A 113 10.35 -11.39 -4.48
CA GLU A 113 10.43 -12.78 -4.03
C GLU A 113 11.46 -13.51 -4.91
N ASP A 114 12.48 -14.10 -4.25
CA ASP A 114 13.56 -14.86 -4.91
C ASP A 114 14.27 -14.10 -6.05
N GLY A 115 14.47 -12.78 -5.89
CA GLY A 115 15.25 -11.93 -6.79
C GLY A 115 14.49 -11.33 -7.97
N LEU A 116 13.20 -11.58 -8.12
CA LEU A 116 12.33 -10.92 -9.09
C LEU A 116 11.20 -10.15 -8.37
N PRO A 117 10.73 -9.03 -8.93
CA PRO A 117 9.61 -8.28 -8.36
C PRO A 117 8.39 -9.17 -8.11
N ILE A 118 7.64 -8.91 -7.04
CA ILE A 118 6.35 -9.58 -6.78
C ILE A 118 5.39 -9.28 -7.92
N THR A 119 5.30 -8.00 -8.31
CA THR A 119 4.69 -7.50 -9.55
C THR A 119 5.67 -6.58 -10.25
N ASN A 120 5.75 -6.65 -11.58
CA ASN A 120 6.68 -5.82 -12.36
C ASN A 120 6.29 -4.35 -12.33
N ILE A 121 5.01 -4.08 -12.36
CA ILE A 121 4.42 -2.74 -12.31
C ILE A 121 3.27 -2.70 -11.30
N ALA A 122 2.99 -1.51 -10.77
CA ALA A 122 1.74 -1.27 -10.08
C ALA A 122 0.61 -1.04 -11.08
N PHE A 123 -0.59 -1.52 -10.79
CA PHE A 123 -1.76 -1.27 -11.59
C PHE A 123 -2.96 -0.88 -10.74
N GLY A 124 -3.74 0.09 -11.20
CA GLY A 124 -4.86 0.63 -10.44
C GLY A 124 -4.41 1.20 -9.09
N ASN A 125 -5.01 0.72 -8.04
CA ASN A 125 -4.68 1.06 -6.65
C ASN A 125 -3.82 -0.04 -5.98
N TYR A 126 -3.09 -0.87 -6.76
CA TYR A 126 -2.40 -2.03 -6.22
C TYR A 126 -0.89 -1.87 -6.25
N ASN A 127 -0.29 -2.25 -5.13
CA ASN A 127 1.14 -2.43 -5.02
C ASN A 127 1.45 -3.89 -4.65
N ALA A 128 2.71 -4.20 -4.43
CA ALA A 128 3.15 -5.54 -4.07
C ALA A 128 2.53 -6.08 -2.76
N SER A 129 2.05 -5.21 -1.84
CA SER A 129 1.41 -5.63 -0.58
C SER A 129 0.19 -6.51 -0.80
N TYR A 130 -0.51 -6.38 -1.94
CA TYR A 130 -1.64 -7.26 -2.25
C TYR A 130 -1.26 -8.72 -2.37
N PHE A 131 -0.01 -9.01 -2.72
CA PHE A 131 0.47 -10.37 -3.02
C PHE A 131 1.65 -10.81 -2.16
N ASN A 132 2.21 -9.92 -1.32
CA ASN A 132 3.32 -10.24 -0.44
C ASN A 132 2.84 -10.84 0.88
N ARG A 133 2.95 -12.13 1.03
CA ARG A 133 2.51 -12.89 2.22
C ARG A 133 3.60 -13.84 2.67
N PRO A 134 4.57 -13.37 3.47
CA PRO A 134 5.61 -14.25 4.01
C PRO A 134 5.03 -15.28 4.99
N ASP A 135 5.64 -16.46 5.00
CA ASP A 135 5.26 -17.61 5.81
C ASP A 135 6.49 -18.38 6.30
N ALA A 136 6.30 -19.57 6.85
CA ALA A 136 7.38 -20.41 7.35
C ALA A 136 8.38 -20.87 6.28
N THR A 137 8.09 -20.71 5.00
CA THR A 137 9.03 -20.99 3.89
C THR A 137 10.06 -19.88 3.70
N LEU A 138 9.93 -18.73 4.37
CA LEU A 138 10.89 -17.65 4.30
C LEU A 138 12.21 -18.05 4.96
N GLN A 139 13.33 -17.87 4.25
CA GLN A 139 14.67 -18.07 4.79
C GLN A 139 15.24 -16.78 5.39
N ARG A 140 15.14 -15.68 4.67
CA ARG A 140 15.59 -14.36 5.08
C ARG A 140 14.98 -13.26 4.24
N VAL A 141 15.08 -12.02 4.73
CA VAL A 141 14.82 -10.81 3.95
C VAL A 141 16.15 -10.06 3.80
N GLU A 142 16.49 -9.69 2.58
CA GLU A 142 17.60 -8.79 2.29
C GLU A 142 17.04 -7.44 1.84
N ALA A 143 17.41 -6.38 2.58
CA ALA A 143 16.92 -5.03 2.39
C ALA A 143 18.07 -4.12 1.94
N VAL A 144 18.04 -3.69 0.67
CA VAL A 144 18.98 -2.73 0.09
C VAL A 144 18.34 -1.36 0.00
N ARG A 145 18.97 -0.37 0.56
CA ARG A 145 18.48 1.02 0.61
C ARG A 145 19.15 1.83 -0.49
N GLY A 146 18.38 2.16 -1.55
CA GLY A 146 18.84 3.00 -2.65
C GLY A 146 20.03 2.49 -3.45
N GLY A 147 20.79 3.40 -3.97
CA GLY A 147 22.11 3.21 -4.58
C GLY A 147 22.17 2.15 -5.68
N SER A 148 22.79 1.02 -5.38
CA SER A 148 22.96 -0.09 -6.32
C SER A 148 21.67 -0.81 -6.72
N ALA A 149 20.58 -0.62 -5.98
CA ALA A 149 19.29 -1.23 -6.34
C ALA A 149 18.82 -0.78 -7.73
N SER A 150 19.04 0.48 -8.10
CA SER A 150 18.62 1.05 -9.38
C SER A 150 19.27 0.38 -10.61
N ILE A 151 20.48 -0.15 -10.48
CA ILE A 151 21.18 -0.82 -11.59
C ILE A 151 21.04 -2.34 -11.54
N THR A 152 20.77 -2.93 -10.37
CA THR A 152 20.67 -4.37 -10.17
C THR A 152 19.23 -4.90 -10.22
N SER A 153 18.25 -4.04 -10.02
CA SER A 153 16.82 -4.39 -9.99
C SER A 153 16.00 -3.44 -10.84
N SER A 154 14.81 -3.86 -11.26
CA SER A 154 13.88 -3.01 -12.01
C SER A 154 13.04 -2.15 -11.08
N ASN A 155 12.70 -0.94 -11.53
CA ASN A 155 11.75 -0.04 -10.86
C ASN A 155 12.09 0.26 -9.38
N SER A 156 13.37 0.30 -9.01
CA SER A 156 13.81 0.33 -7.61
C SER A 156 14.81 1.46 -7.27
N PRO A 157 14.58 2.71 -7.68
CA PRO A 157 15.55 3.77 -7.40
C PRO A 157 15.69 4.06 -5.90
N GLY A 158 14.65 3.82 -5.09
CA GLY A 158 14.66 3.99 -3.64
C GLY A 158 15.16 2.78 -2.84
N GLY A 159 15.23 1.58 -3.46
CA GLY A 159 15.70 0.37 -2.79
C GLY A 159 15.04 -0.91 -3.27
N ALA A 160 15.60 -2.06 -2.84
CA ALA A 160 15.07 -3.38 -3.15
C ALA A 160 14.99 -4.23 -1.88
N PHE A 161 13.82 -4.81 -1.63
CA PHE A 161 13.53 -5.65 -0.46
C PHE A 161 13.15 -7.06 -0.94
N ASN A 162 14.07 -8.02 -0.74
CA ASN A 162 13.99 -9.34 -1.33
C ASN A 162 13.70 -10.41 -0.26
N TYR A 163 12.54 -11.05 -0.38
CA TYR A 163 12.08 -12.15 0.46
C TYR A 163 12.54 -13.48 -0.16
N ILE A 164 13.54 -14.09 0.43
CA ILE A 164 14.22 -15.27 -0.12
C ILE A 164 13.66 -16.52 0.53
N SER A 165 13.18 -17.47 -0.28
CA SER A 165 12.57 -18.71 0.17
C SER A 165 13.60 -19.79 0.52
N ARG A 166 13.26 -20.66 1.50
CA ARG A 166 14.04 -21.84 1.87
C ARG A 166 14.03 -22.85 0.72
N THR A 167 15.14 -23.52 0.53
CA THR A 167 15.22 -24.76 -0.24
C THR A 167 15.17 -25.98 0.70
N GLY A 168 14.89 -27.16 0.17
CA GLY A 168 15.01 -28.40 0.93
C GLY A 168 16.45 -28.68 1.33
N SER A 169 16.62 -29.61 2.26
CA SER A 169 17.93 -30.07 2.74
C SER A 169 18.11 -31.57 2.51
N ALA A 170 19.34 -32.06 2.73
CA ALA A 170 19.67 -33.48 2.61
C ALA A 170 18.93 -34.39 3.62
N ARG A 171 18.37 -33.80 4.68
CA ARG A 171 17.53 -34.49 5.66
C ARG A 171 16.12 -33.98 5.56
N ALA A 172 15.15 -34.90 5.55
CA ALA A 172 13.75 -34.54 5.62
C ALA A 172 13.41 -33.95 6.99
N GLY A 173 12.59 -32.93 7.00
CA GLY A 173 12.12 -32.28 8.22
C GLY A 173 11.30 -31.04 7.94
N GLY A 174 10.65 -30.56 8.95
CA GLY A 174 9.77 -29.39 8.84
C GLY A 174 9.34 -28.82 10.17
N GLU A 175 8.42 -27.88 10.11
CA GLU A 175 7.77 -27.32 11.29
C GLU A 175 6.31 -26.97 11.02
N ILE A 176 5.47 -27.16 12.00
CA ILE A 176 4.14 -26.56 12.10
C ILE A 176 4.21 -25.50 13.19
N ARG A 177 3.69 -24.31 12.89
CA ARG A 177 3.57 -23.22 13.84
C ARG A 177 2.12 -22.76 13.85
N THR A 178 1.46 -22.90 15.01
CA THR A 178 0.11 -22.39 15.22
C THR A 178 0.18 -21.14 16.09
N ARG A 179 -0.59 -20.15 15.74
CA ARG A 179 -0.65 -18.86 16.43
C ARG A 179 -2.10 -18.51 16.70
N PHE A 180 -2.38 -18.19 17.96
CA PHE A 180 -3.64 -17.64 18.42
C PHE A 180 -3.38 -16.23 18.93
N GLY A 181 -4.16 -15.24 18.45
CA GLY A 181 -4.08 -13.85 18.86
C GLY A 181 -5.41 -13.32 19.35
N LEU A 182 -5.33 -12.30 20.20
CA LEU A 182 -6.45 -11.45 20.60
C LEU A 182 -6.06 -10.01 20.27
N GLU A 183 -6.79 -9.39 19.34
CA GLU A 183 -6.53 -8.04 18.86
C GLU A 183 -7.55 -7.04 19.40
N GLY A 184 -7.15 -5.78 19.62
CA GLY A 184 -8.06 -4.72 20.02
C GLY A 184 -8.85 -5.02 21.29
N ARG A 185 -10.17 -5.12 21.19
CA ARG A 185 -11.08 -5.45 22.31
C ARG A 185 -11.18 -6.95 22.58
N GLY A 186 -10.26 -7.75 22.07
CA GLY A 186 -10.26 -9.22 22.27
C GLY A 186 -10.69 -10.00 21.03
N GLU A 187 -10.61 -9.40 19.86
CA GLU A 187 -11.00 -10.02 18.60
C GLU A 187 -10.03 -11.15 18.20
N PRO A 188 -10.53 -12.33 17.82
CA PRO A 188 -9.68 -13.48 17.59
C PRO A 188 -8.92 -13.42 16.27
N HIS A 189 -7.68 -13.92 16.31
CA HIS A 189 -6.83 -14.17 15.16
C HIS A 189 -6.25 -15.58 15.24
N TYR A 190 -6.46 -16.38 14.22
CA TYR A 190 -5.92 -17.73 14.07
C TYR A 190 -5.01 -17.80 12.87
N ARG A 191 -3.81 -18.40 13.04
CA ARG A 191 -2.89 -18.67 11.94
C ARG A 191 -2.17 -19.99 12.15
N ALA A 192 -2.05 -20.78 11.09
CA ALA A 192 -1.27 -22.02 11.06
C ALA A 192 -0.32 -21.97 9.88
N ASP A 193 0.97 -21.99 10.15
CA ASP A 193 2.05 -22.08 9.17
C ASP A 193 2.63 -23.50 9.14
N LEU A 194 2.93 -24.01 7.94
CA LEU A 194 3.60 -25.28 7.72
C LEU A 194 4.76 -25.08 6.76
N VAL A 195 5.88 -25.72 7.03
CA VAL A 195 6.93 -25.96 6.04
C VAL A 195 7.49 -27.36 6.22
N TYR A 196 7.71 -28.06 5.11
CA TYR A 196 8.32 -29.37 5.06
C TYR A 196 9.24 -29.48 3.85
N GLY A 197 10.37 -30.15 4.00
CA GLY A 197 11.30 -30.37 2.91
C GLY A 197 12.23 -31.54 3.15
N GLY A 198 12.95 -31.96 2.10
CA GLY A 198 13.86 -33.06 2.17
C GLY A 198 14.38 -33.50 0.81
N PRO A 199 15.10 -34.62 0.76
CA PRO A 199 15.59 -35.18 -0.50
C PRO A 199 14.46 -35.85 -1.29
N LEU A 200 14.50 -35.72 -2.62
CA LEU A 200 13.62 -36.45 -3.53
C LEU A 200 14.30 -37.77 -3.96
N GLY A 201 14.20 -38.76 -3.09
CA GLY A 201 14.88 -40.04 -3.28
C GLY A 201 16.41 -39.88 -3.33
N ARG A 202 17.07 -40.56 -4.28
CA ARG A 202 18.54 -40.52 -4.54
C ARG A 202 18.89 -39.67 -5.78
N THR A 203 17.99 -38.81 -6.23
CA THR A 203 18.14 -38.05 -7.50
C THR A 203 19.08 -36.84 -7.38
N GLY A 204 19.46 -36.46 -6.14
CA GLY A 204 20.17 -35.22 -5.85
C GLY A 204 19.29 -33.97 -5.83
N TRP A 205 17.99 -34.11 -6.12
CA TRP A 205 17.00 -33.06 -5.91
C TRP A 205 16.55 -33.02 -4.46
N VAL A 206 16.33 -31.80 -3.97
CA VAL A 206 15.67 -31.54 -2.71
C VAL A 206 14.42 -30.70 -2.96
N TYR A 207 13.42 -30.81 -2.10
CA TYR A 207 12.20 -30.04 -2.20
C TYR A 207 11.90 -29.30 -0.91
N SER A 208 11.18 -28.20 -1.02
CA SER A 208 10.56 -27.47 0.10
C SER A 208 9.14 -27.10 -0.30
N ILE A 209 8.19 -27.40 0.56
CA ILE A 209 6.77 -27.02 0.40
C ILE A 209 6.26 -26.47 1.70
N GLY A 210 5.40 -25.45 1.66
CA GLY A 210 4.80 -24.87 2.85
C GLY A 210 3.82 -23.76 2.51
N GLY A 211 3.44 -23.03 3.52
CA GLY A 211 2.50 -21.93 3.43
C GLY A 211 1.80 -21.70 4.75
N PHE A 212 0.68 -21.00 4.70
CA PHE A 212 -0.17 -20.78 5.86
C PHE A 212 -1.66 -20.72 5.51
N TYR A 213 -2.49 -20.92 6.52
CA TYR A 213 -3.90 -20.49 6.55
C TYR A 213 -4.11 -19.55 7.73
N ARG A 214 -4.95 -18.53 7.55
CA ARG A 214 -5.33 -17.63 8.65
C ARG A 214 -6.78 -17.19 8.56
N TYR A 215 -7.30 -16.80 9.73
CA TYR A 215 -8.58 -16.12 9.92
C TYR A 215 -8.38 -15.06 11.01
N ALA A 216 -8.69 -13.80 10.72
CA ALA A 216 -8.51 -12.70 11.66
C ALA A 216 -9.71 -11.75 11.61
N VAL A 217 -10.34 -11.55 12.75
CA VAL A 217 -11.44 -10.60 12.88
C VAL A 217 -10.92 -9.16 12.81
N GLY A 218 -9.71 -8.92 13.35
CA GLY A 218 -9.03 -7.62 13.33
C GLY A 218 -9.44 -6.70 14.45
N HIS A 219 -8.61 -5.71 14.73
CA HIS A 219 -8.79 -4.81 15.90
C HIS A 219 -9.87 -3.72 15.72
N ARG A 220 -10.41 -3.54 14.52
CA ARG A 220 -11.56 -2.68 14.19
C ARG A 220 -12.52 -3.47 13.30
N PRO A 221 -13.22 -4.45 13.85
CA PRO A 221 -14.01 -5.38 13.05
C PRO A 221 -15.21 -4.68 12.39
N ALA A 222 -15.52 -5.10 11.18
CA ALA A 222 -16.83 -4.89 10.61
C ALA A 222 -17.80 -5.95 11.15
N ASP A 223 -19.09 -5.63 11.25
CA ASP A 223 -20.08 -6.59 11.72
C ASP A 223 -20.31 -7.68 10.67
N GLY A 224 -20.15 -8.94 11.09
CA GLY A 224 -20.54 -10.13 10.34
C GLY A 224 -19.49 -10.72 9.39
N TYR A 225 -18.24 -10.20 9.35
CA TYR A 225 -17.15 -10.81 8.56
C TYR A 225 -15.74 -10.48 9.10
N PRO A 226 -14.73 -11.34 8.82
CA PRO A 226 -13.35 -11.10 9.25
C PRO A 226 -12.65 -10.06 8.37
N MET A 227 -11.65 -9.40 8.93
CA MET A 227 -10.77 -8.51 8.18
C MET A 227 -9.82 -9.26 7.25
N ASN A 228 -9.36 -10.46 7.65
CA ASN A 228 -8.49 -11.29 6.83
C ASN A 228 -8.89 -12.76 6.90
N ASN A 229 -8.98 -13.40 5.73
CA ASN A 229 -9.29 -14.83 5.64
C ASN A 229 -8.71 -15.42 4.35
N GLY A 230 -7.77 -16.33 4.47
CA GLY A 230 -7.20 -16.96 3.29
C GLY A 230 -5.95 -17.77 3.55
N PHE A 231 -5.31 -18.18 2.47
CA PHE A 231 -4.14 -19.04 2.51
C PHE A 231 -3.13 -18.74 1.40
N VAL A 232 -1.90 -19.14 1.67
CA VAL A 232 -0.83 -19.21 0.68
C VAL A 232 -0.19 -20.58 0.74
N THR A 233 0.16 -21.12 -0.40
CA THR A 233 1.06 -22.27 -0.51
C THR A 233 2.15 -21.96 -1.49
N ARG A 234 3.37 -22.43 -1.21
CA ARG A 234 4.55 -22.29 -2.07
C ARG A 234 5.43 -23.50 -1.95
N GLY A 235 6.18 -23.74 -3.02
CA GLY A 235 7.14 -24.82 -3.01
C GLY A 235 8.24 -24.61 -4.03
N ASN A 236 9.31 -25.35 -3.85
CA ASN A 236 10.39 -25.41 -4.82
C ASN A 236 11.04 -26.79 -4.85
N LEU A 237 11.63 -27.08 -6.02
CA LEU A 237 12.55 -28.15 -6.26
C LEU A 237 13.92 -27.52 -6.52
N PHE A 238 14.93 -27.96 -5.80
CA PHE A 238 16.29 -27.44 -5.93
C PHE A 238 17.29 -28.58 -6.17
N LYS A 239 18.23 -28.35 -7.07
CA LYS A 239 19.36 -29.25 -7.31
C LYS A 239 20.63 -28.44 -7.48
N ASP A 240 21.63 -28.77 -6.65
CA ASP A 240 23.03 -28.43 -6.89
C ASP A 240 23.66 -29.57 -7.66
N TYR A 241 24.31 -29.30 -8.79
CA TYR A 241 25.00 -30.29 -9.61
C TYR A 241 26.51 -30.04 -9.75
N GLY A 242 27.08 -29.29 -8.77
CA GLY A 242 28.51 -29.01 -8.64
C GLY A 242 29.02 -27.85 -9.50
N ARG A 243 28.63 -27.77 -10.76
CA ARG A 243 28.94 -26.62 -11.66
C ARG A 243 27.82 -25.59 -11.71
N GLY A 244 26.80 -25.76 -10.90
CA GLY A 244 25.68 -24.85 -10.86
C GLY A 244 24.51 -25.39 -10.09
N SER A 245 23.42 -24.62 -10.11
CA SER A 245 22.18 -24.98 -9.44
C SER A 245 20.97 -24.62 -10.27
N VAL A 246 19.90 -25.37 -10.08
CA VAL A 246 18.59 -25.06 -10.64
C VAL A 246 17.55 -25.12 -9.51
N LYS A 247 16.69 -24.09 -9.45
CA LYS A 247 15.54 -24.01 -8.56
C LYS A 247 14.30 -23.78 -9.40
N ILE A 248 13.35 -24.72 -9.36
CA ILE A 248 12.02 -24.58 -9.93
C ILE A 248 11.11 -24.24 -8.78
N TYR A 249 10.36 -23.15 -8.88
CA TYR A 249 9.58 -22.62 -7.75
C TYR A 249 8.19 -22.18 -8.18
N GLY A 250 7.26 -22.17 -7.24
CA GLY A 250 5.89 -21.72 -7.49
C GLY A 250 5.16 -21.31 -6.24
N LYS A 251 4.08 -20.53 -6.45
CA LYS A 251 3.16 -20.05 -5.42
C LYS A 251 1.72 -20.12 -5.89
N TYR A 252 0.83 -20.44 -4.96
CA TYR A 252 -0.59 -20.24 -5.10
C TYR A 252 -1.10 -19.51 -3.86
N MET A 253 -1.86 -18.46 -4.05
CA MET A 253 -2.44 -17.62 -3.02
C MET A 253 -3.90 -17.36 -3.34
N ASP A 254 -4.76 -17.43 -2.31
CA ASP A 254 -6.15 -16.97 -2.33
C ASP A 254 -6.45 -16.38 -0.95
N ASP A 255 -6.50 -15.07 -0.87
CA ASP A 255 -6.57 -14.33 0.38
C ASP A 255 -7.56 -13.18 0.28
N ARG A 256 -8.49 -13.08 1.24
CA ARG A 256 -9.46 -12.00 1.36
C ARG A 256 -8.98 -11.05 2.44
N ASN A 257 -8.96 -9.76 2.11
CA ASN A 257 -8.50 -8.72 3.01
C ASN A 257 -9.43 -7.52 2.93
N HIS A 258 -9.69 -6.92 4.08
CA HIS A 258 -10.16 -5.55 4.18
C HIS A 258 -8.99 -4.66 4.60
N TRP A 259 -9.15 -3.36 4.41
CA TRP A 259 -8.26 -2.36 5.00
C TRP A 259 -9.02 -1.55 6.03
N TYR A 260 -8.26 -0.95 6.94
CA TYR A 260 -8.80 -0.06 7.95
C TYR A 260 -8.96 1.33 7.37
N GLU A 261 -10.18 1.76 7.18
CA GLU A 261 -10.48 3.13 6.74
C GLU A 261 -10.11 4.16 7.81
N TYR A 262 -9.97 5.40 7.39
CA TYR A 262 -9.61 6.51 8.25
C TYR A 262 -10.72 6.84 9.27
N LEU A 263 -10.35 7.16 10.48
CA LEU A 263 -11.24 7.63 11.54
C LEU A 263 -11.31 9.16 11.56
N LEU A 264 -12.31 9.71 12.24
CA LEU A 264 -12.42 11.14 12.43
C LEU A 264 -11.58 11.60 13.61
N ALA A 265 -10.86 12.70 13.40
CA ALA A 265 -10.15 13.43 14.44
C ALA A 265 -10.48 14.91 14.38
N ARG A 266 -10.35 15.59 15.53
CA ARG A 266 -10.32 17.05 15.68
C ARG A 266 -8.91 17.46 16.06
N ASP A 267 -8.63 18.76 15.98
CA ASP A 267 -7.34 19.35 16.31
C ASP A 267 -6.21 18.96 15.34
N PRO A 268 -5.96 19.77 14.31
CA PRO A 268 -4.96 19.48 13.29
C PRO A 268 -3.51 19.49 13.81
N GLN A 269 -3.27 20.10 14.97
CA GLN A 269 -1.94 20.13 15.60
C GLN A 269 -1.70 18.95 16.56
N ASN A 270 -2.78 18.32 17.02
CA ASN A 270 -2.74 17.18 17.92
C ASN A 270 -4.00 16.32 17.74
N PRO A 271 -4.09 15.57 16.64
CA PRO A 271 -5.29 14.85 16.29
C PRO A 271 -5.82 13.95 17.39
N LYS A 272 -7.06 14.23 17.84
CA LYS A 272 -7.78 13.50 18.89
C LYS A 272 -9.12 13.03 18.36
N GLN A 273 -9.58 11.92 18.89
CA GLN A 273 -10.88 11.35 18.54
C GLN A 273 -12.02 12.28 18.97
N PHE A 274 -13.13 12.18 18.24
CA PHE A 274 -14.38 12.81 18.67
C PHE A 274 -15.00 12.07 19.85
N PRO A 275 -15.69 12.76 20.77
CA PRO A 275 -16.47 12.09 21.80
C PRO A 275 -17.46 11.08 21.19
N GLY A 276 -17.59 9.90 21.79
CA GLY A 276 -18.44 8.84 21.27
C GLY A 276 -17.84 7.99 20.14
N LEU A 277 -16.62 8.32 19.69
CA LEU A 277 -15.79 7.46 18.83
C LEU A 277 -14.53 7.03 19.59
N SER A 278 -13.97 5.90 19.19
CA SER A 278 -12.72 5.39 19.76
C SER A 278 -11.80 4.92 18.64
N ARG A 279 -10.55 4.58 18.97
CA ARG A 279 -9.63 3.97 18.01
C ARG A 279 -10.06 2.56 17.56
N TYR A 280 -11.08 1.99 18.19
CA TYR A 280 -11.71 0.72 17.81
C TYR A 280 -12.91 0.91 16.89
N SER A 281 -13.32 2.17 16.65
CA SER A 281 -14.42 2.46 15.73
C SER A 281 -14.08 1.97 14.33
N THR A 282 -15.07 1.44 13.65
CA THR A 282 -15.01 1.14 12.22
C THR A 282 -15.91 2.10 11.44
N ASN A 283 -15.65 2.24 10.17
CA ASN A 283 -16.56 2.86 9.22
C ASN A 283 -16.74 1.95 7.99
N LEU A 284 -16.31 0.70 8.13
CA LEU A 284 -16.65 -0.36 7.18
C LEU A 284 -18.13 -0.69 7.31
N LEU A 285 -18.76 -1.00 6.18
CA LEU A 285 -20.14 -1.42 6.15
C LEU A 285 -20.32 -2.78 6.83
N PRO A 286 -21.41 -3.01 7.56
CA PRO A 286 -21.75 -4.33 8.06
C PRO A 286 -21.98 -5.32 6.91
N LYS A 287 -22.06 -6.60 7.21
CA LYS A 287 -22.35 -7.63 6.22
C LYS A 287 -23.64 -7.31 5.48
N SER A 288 -23.52 -7.17 4.17
CA SER A 288 -24.63 -6.85 3.28
C SER A 288 -24.40 -7.49 1.93
N SER A 289 -25.47 -8.01 1.33
CA SER A 289 -25.40 -8.61 0.00
C SER A 289 -26.66 -8.24 -0.80
N HIS A 290 -26.46 -7.67 -1.99
CA HIS A 290 -27.54 -7.29 -2.89
C HIS A 290 -27.12 -7.37 -4.36
N GLN A 291 -28.12 -7.35 -5.24
CA GLN A 291 -27.89 -7.28 -6.68
C GLN A 291 -27.74 -5.83 -7.12
N TYR A 292 -26.91 -5.60 -8.10
CA TYR A 292 -26.79 -4.31 -8.78
C TYR A 292 -26.81 -4.51 -10.30
N PRO A 293 -27.40 -3.58 -11.08
CA PRO A 293 -27.39 -3.65 -12.54
C PRO A 293 -25.96 -3.48 -13.07
N ARG A 294 -25.59 -4.33 -14.00
CA ARG A 294 -24.35 -4.23 -14.74
C ARG A 294 -24.56 -3.43 -16.03
N GLU A 295 -23.61 -3.52 -16.91
CA GLU A 295 -23.44 -2.80 -18.16
C GLU A 295 -24.59 -2.89 -19.17
N SER A 296 -25.52 -3.80 -18.98
CA SER A 296 -26.70 -3.95 -19.80
C SER A 296 -27.92 -4.18 -18.92
N ASP A 297 -29.07 -3.78 -19.41
CA ASP A 297 -30.37 -3.90 -18.72
C ASP A 297 -30.73 -5.33 -18.31
N ASN A 298 -29.99 -6.33 -18.77
CA ASN A 298 -30.33 -7.73 -18.57
C ASN A 298 -29.30 -8.51 -17.74
N THR A 299 -28.27 -7.85 -17.19
CA THR A 299 -27.27 -8.52 -16.35
C THR A 299 -27.15 -7.87 -14.98
N PHE A 300 -27.02 -8.72 -13.97
CA PHE A 300 -26.82 -8.31 -12.59
C PHE A 300 -25.50 -8.83 -12.05
N GLY A 301 -24.87 -8.03 -11.20
CA GLY A 301 -23.78 -8.46 -10.34
C GLY A 301 -24.25 -8.57 -8.91
N THR A 302 -23.48 -9.26 -8.09
CA THR A 302 -23.70 -9.31 -6.65
C THR A 302 -22.65 -8.46 -5.97
N PHE A 303 -23.07 -7.52 -5.13
CA PHE A 303 -22.24 -6.86 -4.17
C PHE A 303 -22.38 -7.57 -2.84
N ASP A 304 -21.27 -8.01 -2.24
CA ASP A 304 -21.23 -8.63 -0.93
C ASP A 304 -20.03 -8.08 -0.14
N THR A 305 -20.30 -7.33 0.90
CA THR A 305 -19.25 -6.69 1.72
C THR A 305 -18.29 -7.70 2.34
N ALA A 306 -18.73 -8.94 2.60
CA ALA A 306 -17.89 -9.99 3.15
C ALA A 306 -16.85 -10.58 2.16
N ASP A 307 -17.01 -10.35 0.86
CA ASP A 307 -16.03 -10.77 -0.15
C ASP A 307 -14.74 -9.94 -0.08
N ALA A 308 -14.81 -8.75 0.47
CA ALA A 308 -13.66 -7.89 0.69
C ALA A 308 -12.87 -7.54 -0.60
N VAL A 309 -11.55 -7.51 -0.50
CA VAL A 309 -10.62 -7.57 -1.63
C VAL A 309 -10.05 -8.97 -1.66
N ARG A 310 -10.41 -9.73 -2.67
CA ARG A 310 -9.88 -11.06 -2.88
C ARG A 310 -8.63 -10.99 -3.75
N SER A 311 -7.48 -11.14 -3.12
CA SER A 311 -6.18 -11.18 -3.77
C SER A 311 -5.82 -12.62 -4.11
N ARG A 312 -5.67 -12.94 -5.39
CA ARG A 312 -5.24 -14.25 -5.87
C ARG A 312 -3.99 -14.09 -6.71
N GLN A 313 -3.00 -14.90 -6.46
CA GLN A 313 -1.79 -14.95 -7.28
C GLN A 313 -1.32 -16.38 -7.46
N ARG A 314 -0.99 -16.72 -8.68
CA ARG A 314 -0.24 -17.94 -9.00
C ARG A 314 0.94 -17.61 -9.88
N TYR A 315 2.08 -18.17 -9.53
CA TYR A 315 3.25 -18.07 -10.38
C TYR A 315 4.04 -19.37 -10.41
N ALA A 316 4.83 -19.52 -11.46
CA ALA A 316 5.88 -20.51 -11.58
C ALA A 316 7.13 -19.85 -12.15
N GLY A 317 8.30 -20.33 -11.73
CA GLY A 317 9.58 -19.79 -12.21
C GLY A 317 10.73 -20.77 -12.11
N ILE A 318 11.83 -20.39 -12.76
CA ILE A 318 13.09 -21.13 -12.76
C ILE A 318 14.23 -20.16 -12.49
N ASP A 319 15.03 -20.43 -11.45
CA ASP A 319 16.32 -19.77 -11.19
C ASP A 319 17.44 -20.77 -11.49
N TRP A 320 18.22 -20.47 -12.53
CA TRP A 320 19.31 -21.32 -13.01
C TRP A 320 20.64 -20.57 -12.95
N LYS A 321 21.61 -21.17 -12.29
CA LYS A 321 22.98 -20.69 -12.19
C LYS A 321 23.92 -21.75 -12.73
N HIS A 322 24.89 -21.36 -13.59
CA HIS A 322 25.84 -22.28 -14.18
C HIS A 322 27.24 -21.65 -14.29
N ASP A 323 28.24 -22.41 -13.91
CA ASP A 323 29.66 -22.13 -14.13
C ASP A 323 30.16 -22.89 -15.32
N PHE A 324 30.45 -22.18 -16.42
CA PHE A 324 30.99 -22.79 -17.65
C PHE A 324 32.46 -23.15 -17.53
N GLY A 325 33.12 -22.77 -16.43
CA GLY A 325 34.58 -22.86 -16.30
C GLY A 325 35.27 -21.63 -16.94
N ASN A 326 36.58 -21.56 -16.83
CA ASN A 326 37.37 -20.43 -17.33
C ASN A 326 36.80 -19.07 -16.81
N ASP A 327 36.32 -19.05 -15.57
CA ASP A 327 35.77 -17.87 -14.91
C ASP A 327 34.50 -17.25 -15.53
N TRP A 328 33.77 -18.01 -16.36
CA TRP A 328 32.48 -17.61 -16.89
C TRP A 328 31.35 -18.24 -16.09
N SER A 329 30.41 -17.42 -15.67
CA SER A 329 29.19 -17.88 -15.00
C SER A 329 27.95 -17.19 -15.51
N LEU A 330 26.85 -17.96 -15.56
CA LEU A 330 25.52 -17.50 -15.96
C LEU A 330 24.60 -17.47 -14.74
N SER A 331 23.72 -16.47 -14.69
CA SER A 331 22.54 -16.46 -13.82
C SER A 331 21.32 -16.10 -14.66
N HIS A 332 20.30 -16.94 -14.62
CA HIS A 332 19.06 -16.77 -15.35
C HIS A 332 17.89 -17.02 -14.41
N ASN A 333 17.00 -16.06 -14.26
CA ASN A 333 15.78 -16.18 -13.46
C ASN A 333 14.59 -15.73 -14.31
N VAL A 334 13.59 -16.61 -14.46
CA VAL A 334 12.36 -16.34 -15.20
C VAL A 334 11.15 -16.69 -14.34
N LYS A 335 10.13 -15.84 -14.36
CA LYS A 335 8.87 -16.02 -13.63
C LYS A 335 7.69 -15.66 -14.52
N PHE A 336 6.69 -16.55 -14.53
CA PHE A 336 5.38 -16.33 -15.13
C PHE A 336 4.38 -16.18 -14.00
N SER A 337 3.64 -15.08 -13.95
CA SER A 337 2.66 -14.84 -12.90
C SER A 337 1.31 -14.40 -13.46
N ARG A 338 0.27 -14.75 -12.73
CA ARG A 338 -1.10 -14.32 -12.95
C ARG A 338 -1.69 -13.86 -11.64
N SER A 339 -2.11 -12.62 -11.61
CA SER A 339 -2.58 -11.93 -10.41
C SER A 339 -3.97 -11.38 -10.62
N TRP A 340 -4.81 -11.50 -9.60
CA TRP A 340 -6.15 -10.91 -9.54
C TRP A 340 -6.31 -10.19 -8.22
N ALA A 341 -6.99 -9.05 -8.26
CA ALA A 341 -7.49 -8.41 -7.08
C ALA A 341 -8.94 -7.98 -7.35
N ASP A 342 -9.85 -8.80 -6.90
CA ASP A 342 -11.28 -8.57 -7.06
C ASP A 342 -11.79 -7.81 -5.84
N TRP A 343 -12.30 -6.61 -6.06
CA TRP A 343 -12.89 -5.78 -5.03
C TRP A 343 -14.38 -5.97 -4.96
N ASN A 344 -14.87 -6.17 -3.78
CA ASN A 344 -16.29 -6.20 -3.45
C ASN A 344 -16.43 -5.66 -2.02
N SER A 345 -16.09 -4.40 -1.82
CA SER A 345 -15.87 -3.82 -0.51
C SER A 345 -16.23 -2.34 -0.46
N SER A 346 -16.48 -1.86 0.73
CA SER A 346 -16.62 -0.43 0.96
C SER A 346 -15.30 0.29 0.74
N ALA A 347 -15.36 1.45 0.11
CA ALA A 347 -14.22 2.29 -0.20
C ALA A 347 -14.60 3.77 -0.21
N GLY A 348 -13.61 4.66 -0.06
CA GLY A 348 -13.81 6.08 -0.21
C GLY A 348 -14.75 6.69 0.82
N VAL A 349 -14.65 6.23 2.06
CA VAL A 349 -15.49 6.71 3.17
C VAL A 349 -15.15 8.15 3.49
N THR A 350 -16.14 9.03 3.41
CA THR A 350 -15.99 10.45 3.73
C THR A 350 -17.14 10.94 4.62
N PRO A 351 -16.86 11.81 5.61
CA PRO A 351 -17.93 12.45 6.36
C PRO A 351 -18.59 13.55 5.51
N ARG A 352 -19.92 13.64 5.56
CA ARG A 352 -20.72 14.64 4.85
C ARG A 352 -21.82 15.17 5.74
N SER A 353 -22.08 16.47 5.64
CA SER A 353 -23.17 17.12 6.34
C SER A 353 -24.44 17.13 5.51
N LEU A 354 -25.60 16.85 6.13
CA LEU A 354 -26.91 17.01 5.48
C LEU A 354 -27.24 18.48 5.18
N GLU A 355 -26.60 19.41 5.88
CA GLU A 355 -26.74 20.85 5.64
C GLU A 355 -25.98 21.31 4.39
N TRP A 356 -25.11 20.45 3.84
CA TRP A 356 -24.30 20.80 2.70
C TRP A 356 -24.94 20.38 1.38
N PRO A 357 -24.87 21.24 0.35
CA PRO A 357 -25.44 20.97 -0.95
C PRO A 357 -24.91 19.66 -1.56
N ASN A 358 -23.64 19.37 -1.35
CA ASN A 358 -22.99 18.24 -1.97
C ASN A 358 -23.31 16.89 -1.31
N PHE A 359 -24.11 16.83 -0.22
CA PHE A 359 -24.51 15.56 0.36
C PHE A 359 -25.22 14.67 -0.66
N PHE A 360 -26.24 15.22 -1.32
CA PHE A 360 -27.04 14.48 -2.28
C PHE A 360 -26.21 14.03 -3.50
N SER A 361 -25.30 14.88 -3.99
CA SER A 361 -24.39 14.46 -5.07
C SER A 361 -23.39 13.42 -4.59
N SER A 362 -22.94 13.50 -3.35
CA SER A 362 -22.07 12.48 -2.75
C SER A 362 -22.77 11.12 -2.63
N MET A 363 -24.08 11.11 -2.41
CA MET A 363 -24.92 9.92 -2.43
C MET A 363 -25.31 9.48 -3.86
N ALA A 364 -24.81 10.18 -4.87
CA ALA A 364 -25.22 10.03 -6.29
C ALA A 364 -26.75 10.15 -6.51
N ILE A 365 -27.45 10.78 -5.57
CA ILE A 365 -28.85 11.20 -5.73
C ILE A 365 -28.83 12.49 -6.55
N GLN A 366 -28.61 12.38 -7.85
CA GLN A 366 -28.58 13.53 -8.77
C GLN A 366 -29.87 13.59 -9.56
N PHE A 367 -30.39 14.79 -9.63
CA PHE A 367 -31.67 15.09 -10.19
C PHE A 367 -31.48 15.94 -11.44
N SER A 368 -32.08 15.51 -12.55
CA SER A 368 -32.11 16.15 -13.87
C SER A 368 -30.79 16.51 -14.54
N GLY A 369 -30.56 15.95 -15.71
CA GLY A 369 -29.67 16.45 -16.75
C GLY A 369 -28.17 16.20 -16.62
N GLY A 370 -27.70 15.43 -15.67
CA GLY A 370 -26.29 14.97 -15.63
C GLY A 370 -25.22 16.05 -15.42
N THR A 371 -25.59 17.30 -15.17
CA THR A 371 -24.66 18.40 -14.88
C THR A 371 -24.52 18.61 -13.37
N GLN A 372 -23.35 19.12 -12.94
CA GLN A 372 -23.06 19.44 -11.54
C GLN A 372 -24.02 20.48 -10.91
N ASN A 373 -24.89 21.06 -11.70
CA ASN A 373 -25.88 22.07 -11.34
C ASN A 373 -27.30 21.51 -11.18
N GLY A 374 -27.47 20.19 -11.03
CA GLY A 374 -28.77 19.56 -10.80
C GLY A 374 -29.42 20.11 -9.53
N ARG A 375 -30.76 20.32 -9.58
CA ARG A 375 -31.55 20.72 -8.41
C ARG A 375 -32.01 19.49 -7.64
N VAL A 376 -32.05 19.60 -6.31
CA VAL A 376 -32.71 18.59 -5.46
C VAL A 376 -34.22 18.78 -5.55
N PRO A 377 -35.00 17.77 -6.01
CA PRO A 377 -36.44 17.88 -6.19
C PRO A 377 -37.18 18.36 -4.95
N ALA A 378 -38.30 19.04 -5.19
CA ALA A 378 -39.15 19.52 -4.10
C ALA A 378 -39.78 18.34 -3.34
N GLY A 379 -39.71 18.40 -2.02
CA GLY A 379 -40.27 17.39 -1.12
C GLY A 379 -39.51 17.23 0.17
N LEU A 380 -39.89 16.20 0.92
CA LEU A 380 -39.33 15.81 2.19
C LEU A 380 -38.48 14.55 2.03
N TYR A 381 -37.21 14.62 2.42
CA TYR A 381 -36.27 13.52 2.47
C TYR A 381 -36.15 13.05 3.93
N ARG A 382 -36.52 11.81 4.21
CA ARG A 382 -36.48 11.21 5.54
C ARG A 382 -35.36 10.18 5.61
N PHE A 383 -34.52 10.31 6.61
CA PHE A 383 -33.40 9.43 6.93
C PHE A 383 -33.79 8.61 8.16
N SER A 384 -33.93 7.32 8.00
CA SER A 384 -34.42 6.43 9.08
C SER A 384 -33.42 5.33 9.38
N ASP A 385 -33.29 4.97 10.66
CA ASP A 385 -32.59 3.76 11.07
C ASP A 385 -33.32 2.54 10.49
N ARG A 386 -32.58 1.69 9.79
CA ARG A 386 -33.16 0.53 9.08
C ARG A 386 -33.72 -0.53 10.00
N ARG A 387 -33.18 -0.69 11.20
CA ARG A 387 -33.56 -1.71 12.17
C ARG A 387 -34.77 -1.31 13.00
N THR A 388 -34.82 -0.05 13.41
CA THR A 388 -35.85 0.47 14.30
C THR A 388 -36.97 1.23 13.59
N GLY A 389 -36.71 1.71 12.37
CA GLY A 389 -37.59 2.62 11.65
C GLY A 389 -37.60 4.05 12.18
N ASN A 390 -36.84 4.33 13.23
CA ASN A 390 -36.79 5.66 13.85
C ASN A 390 -36.21 6.69 12.88
N VAL A 391 -36.88 7.81 12.75
CA VAL A 391 -36.37 8.93 11.95
C VAL A 391 -35.20 9.59 12.67
N LEU A 392 -34.05 9.65 12.01
CA LEU A 392 -32.82 10.28 12.51
C LEU A 392 -32.71 11.74 12.07
N ALA A 393 -33.12 12.02 10.84
CA ALA A 393 -33.09 13.34 10.25
C ALA A 393 -34.12 13.48 9.13
N GLU A 394 -34.54 14.73 8.89
CA GLU A 394 -35.38 15.12 7.76
C GLU A 394 -34.76 16.32 7.05
N VAL A 395 -34.72 16.25 5.72
CA VAL A 395 -34.32 17.37 4.86
C VAL A 395 -35.45 17.77 3.97
N THR A 396 -35.85 19.02 4.02
CA THR A 396 -36.90 19.57 3.14
C THR A 396 -36.24 20.37 2.03
N SER A 397 -36.65 20.13 0.78
CA SER A 397 -36.22 20.88 -0.41
C SER A 397 -37.43 21.54 -1.07
N ASN A 398 -37.33 22.83 -1.39
CA ASN A 398 -38.34 23.54 -2.18
C ASN A 398 -38.08 23.48 -3.71
N GLY A 399 -37.12 22.68 -4.16
CA GLY A 399 -36.75 22.53 -5.58
C GLY A 399 -35.84 23.65 -6.16
N ASN A 400 -35.47 24.66 -5.34
CA ASN A 400 -34.44 25.67 -5.70
C ASN A 400 -33.04 25.24 -5.23
N TYR A 401 -32.97 24.20 -4.46
CA TYR A 401 -31.74 23.65 -3.94
C TYR A 401 -30.86 23.11 -5.06
N THR A 402 -29.73 23.76 -5.32
CA THR A 402 -28.76 23.33 -6.32
C THR A 402 -27.62 22.57 -5.69
N VAL A 403 -27.23 21.48 -6.29
CA VAL A 403 -26.07 20.67 -5.86
C VAL A 403 -24.81 21.35 -6.38
N ASN A 404 -24.46 22.50 -5.83
CA ASN A 404 -23.19 23.16 -6.15
C ASN A 404 -22.15 22.85 -5.05
N ALA A 405 -21.01 22.28 -5.44
CA ALA A 405 -19.94 21.90 -4.52
C ALA A 405 -19.34 23.08 -3.71
N ASN A 406 -19.51 24.31 -4.18
CA ASN A 406 -18.88 25.50 -3.60
C ASN A 406 -19.81 26.38 -2.76
N ALA A 407 -21.10 26.07 -2.67
CA ALA A 407 -22.04 26.87 -1.89
C ALA A 407 -22.33 26.23 -0.53
N LEU A 408 -22.05 26.95 0.55
CA LEU A 408 -22.26 26.48 1.93
C LEU A 408 -23.72 26.69 2.40
N ILE A 409 -24.52 27.47 1.70
CA ILE A 409 -25.89 27.79 2.09
C ILE A 409 -26.79 27.62 0.87
N ASN A 410 -27.83 26.79 1.01
CA ASN A 410 -28.88 26.66 0.02
C ASN A 410 -30.15 27.36 0.48
N ALA A 411 -30.58 28.33 -0.28
CA ALA A 411 -31.90 28.88 -0.13
C ALA A 411 -32.94 27.78 -0.41
N GLY A 412 -33.83 27.55 0.57
CA GLY A 412 -34.91 26.58 0.37
C GLY A 412 -34.65 25.16 0.89
N GLN A 413 -33.59 24.97 1.66
CA GLN A 413 -33.35 23.75 2.42
C GLN A 413 -33.58 23.95 3.91
N VAL A 414 -34.28 23.01 4.54
CA VAL A 414 -34.42 22.94 6.00
C VAL A 414 -34.01 21.54 6.45
N VAL A 415 -33.10 21.46 7.43
CA VAL A 415 -32.63 20.20 8.03
C VAL A 415 -33.12 20.12 9.47
N ARG A 416 -33.70 19.01 9.84
CA ARG A 416 -34.14 18.71 11.23
C ARG A 416 -33.54 17.36 11.65
N PHE A 417 -33.00 17.33 12.86
CA PHE A 417 -32.47 16.11 13.48
C PHE A 417 -33.39 15.70 14.64
N SER A 418 -33.65 14.41 14.76
CA SER A 418 -34.60 13.91 15.78
C SER A 418 -33.90 12.92 16.75
N ASN A 419 -33.28 11.88 16.27
CA ASN A 419 -32.78 10.79 17.11
C ASN A 419 -31.34 10.38 16.71
N LEU A 420 -30.45 11.32 16.48
CA LEU A 420 -29.06 11.02 16.15
C LEU A 420 -28.39 10.25 17.29
N PRO A 421 -27.73 9.09 16.99
CA PRO A 421 -27.11 8.29 18.05
C PRO A 421 -25.93 9.00 18.74
N ASN A 422 -25.29 9.95 18.09
CA ASN A 422 -24.15 10.70 18.63
C ASN A 422 -24.23 12.19 18.29
N PRO A 423 -25.13 12.94 18.93
CA PRO A 423 -25.36 14.36 18.62
C PRO A 423 -24.20 15.29 18.98
N GLN A 424 -23.22 14.82 19.76
CA GLN A 424 -22.02 15.60 20.10
C GLN A 424 -21.04 15.73 18.95
N ILE A 425 -21.11 14.82 17.96
CA ILE A 425 -20.28 14.89 16.77
C ILE A 425 -21.06 15.66 15.73
N VAL A 426 -20.59 16.82 15.33
CA VAL A 426 -21.19 17.63 14.25
C VAL A 426 -22.53 17.03 13.76
N PRO A 427 -23.67 17.44 14.34
CA PRO A 427 -24.96 16.71 14.23
C PRO A 427 -25.43 16.48 12.80
N SER A 428 -24.92 17.30 11.87
CA SER A 428 -25.26 17.25 10.46
C SER A 428 -24.41 16.29 9.63
N ALA A 429 -23.40 15.64 10.21
CA ALA A 429 -22.47 14.78 9.45
C ALA A 429 -22.88 13.31 9.46
N PHE A 430 -22.70 12.69 8.31
CA PHE A 430 -22.85 11.26 8.10
C PHE A 430 -21.61 10.72 7.43
N TRP A 431 -21.26 9.47 7.67
CA TRP A 431 -20.39 8.73 6.78
C TRP A 431 -21.10 8.50 5.45
N VAL A 432 -20.48 8.92 4.34
CA VAL A 432 -20.86 8.48 3.00
C VAL A 432 -19.83 7.47 2.54
N ASN A 433 -20.32 6.27 2.23
CA ASN A 433 -19.50 5.14 1.86
C ASN A 433 -19.85 4.69 0.44
N THR A 434 -18.87 4.22 -0.30
CA THR A 434 -19.05 3.68 -1.65
C THR A 434 -18.77 2.19 -1.64
N GLY A 435 -19.73 1.38 -2.06
CA GLY A 435 -19.53 -0.02 -2.38
C GLY A 435 -18.77 -0.11 -3.71
N ARG A 436 -17.48 -0.37 -3.67
CA ARG A 436 -16.67 -0.52 -4.88
C ARG A 436 -16.67 -1.96 -5.34
N VAL A 437 -16.97 -2.15 -6.62
CA VAL A 437 -16.76 -3.41 -7.33
C VAL A 437 -15.68 -3.18 -8.38
N ALA A 438 -14.58 -3.92 -8.29
CA ALA A 438 -13.56 -3.88 -9.33
C ALA A 438 -13.03 -5.29 -9.58
N ASN A 439 -12.77 -5.59 -10.85
CA ASN A 439 -12.11 -6.82 -11.27
C ASN A 439 -10.81 -6.42 -11.95
N GLU A 440 -9.71 -6.61 -11.26
CA GLU A 440 -8.40 -6.26 -11.77
C GLU A 440 -7.57 -7.54 -11.96
N HIS A 441 -7.01 -7.66 -13.15
CA HIS A 441 -6.27 -8.83 -13.58
C HIS A 441 -4.98 -8.41 -14.26
N MET A 442 -3.89 -9.14 -13.98
CA MET A 442 -2.60 -8.93 -14.59
C MET A 442 -1.90 -10.25 -14.88
N ASP A 443 -1.53 -10.45 -16.12
CA ASP A 443 -0.65 -11.54 -16.58
C ASP A 443 0.75 -10.98 -16.82
N GLU A 444 1.78 -11.60 -16.25
CA GLU A 444 3.15 -11.10 -16.32
C GLU A 444 4.17 -12.17 -16.68
N ILE A 445 5.19 -11.73 -17.38
CA ILE A 445 6.45 -12.46 -17.58
C ILE A 445 7.57 -11.54 -17.13
N MET A 446 8.45 -12.04 -16.28
CA MET A 446 9.65 -11.36 -15.84
C MET A 446 10.85 -12.26 -16.04
N GLU A 447 11.87 -11.74 -16.70
CA GLU A 447 13.08 -12.50 -17.00
C GLU A 447 14.31 -11.63 -16.74
N ARG A 448 15.28 -12.19 -16.04
CA ARG A 448 16.60 -11.60 -15.85
C ARG A 448 17.67 -12.60 -16.22
N LEU A 449 18.49 -12.22 -17.20
CA LEU A 449 19.65 -12.97 -17.65
C LEU A 449 20.92 -12.17 -17.43
N SER A 450 21.95 -12.79 -16.87
CA SER A 450 23.26 -12.16 -16.71
C SER A 450 24.40 -13.15 -16.91
N LEU A 451 25.46 -12.66 -17.55
CA LEU A 451 26.70 -13.36 -17.78
C LEU A 451 27.82 -12.62 -17.06
N THR A 452 28.59 -13.33 -16.27
CA THR A 452 29.73 -12.78 -15.54
C THR A 452 31.02 -13.42 -16.03
N LYS A 453 32.03 -12.58 -16.28
CA LYS A 453 33.42 -12.97 -16.50
C LYS A 453 34.31 -12.45 -15.39
N LYS A 454 35.03 -13.35 -14.73
CA LYS A 454 36.13 -12.96 -13.84
C LYS A 454 37.44 -12.99 -14.61
N TRP A 455 38.26 -11.98 -14.36
CA TRP A 455 39.58 -11.89 -14.97
C TRP A 455 40.57 -11.25 -14.00
N ARG A 456 41.45 -12.05 -13.42
CA ARG A 456 42.34 -11.61 -12.34
C ARG A 456 41.54 -10.99 -11.17
N THR A 457 41.73 -9.70 -10.94
CA THR A 457 41.07 -8.91 -9.89
C THR A 457 39.80 -8.21 -10.37
N HIS A 458 39.39 -8.45 -11.62
CA HIS A 458 38.20 -7.84 -12.22
C HIS A 458 37.05 -8.84 -12.32
N SER A 459 35.82 -8.35 -12.16
CA SER A 459 34.61 -9.09 -12.46
C SER A 459 33.68 -8.22 -13.31
N PHE A 460 33.40 -8.67 -14.51
CA PHE A 460 32.50 -8.00 -15.45
C PHE A 460 31.18 -8.76 -15.53
N THR A 461 30.05 -8.07 -15.32
CA THR A 461 28.73 -8.66 -15.45
C THR A 461 27.92 -7.85 -16.43
N GLY A 462 27.45 -8.48 -17.49
CA GLY A 462 26.52 -7.89 -18.45
C GLY A 462 25.25 -8.70 -18.51
N GLY A 463 24.11 -8.04 -18.79
CA GLY A 463 22.86 -8.76 -18.87
C GLY A 463 21.68 -7.94 -19.36
N GLY A 464 20.53 -8.59 -19.37
CA GLY A 464 19.25 -8.01 -19.73
C GLY A 464 18.13 -8.34 -18.75
N TYR A 465 17.13 -7.51 -18.78
CA TYR A 465 15.86 -7.73 -18.12
C TYR A 465 14.72 -7.53 -19.12
N PHE A 466 13.77 -8.44 -19.09
CA PHE A 466 12.53 -8.34 -19.83
C PHE A 466 11.35 -8.43 -18.85
N GLY A 467 10.40 -7.49 -19.01
CA GLY A 467 9.14 -7.46 -18.29
C GLY A 467 7.99 -7.28 -19.26
N TYR A 468 6.98 -8.12 -19.15
CA TYR A 468 5.72 -8.00 -19.85
C TYR A 468 4.60 -8.01 -18.81
N ALA A 469 3.62 -7.10 -18.94
CA ALA A 469 2.41 -7.13 -18.16
C ALA A 469 1.20 -6.79 -19.04
N GLY A 470 0.25 -7.71 -19.12
CA GLY A 470 -1.07 -7.49 -19.71
C GLY A 470 -2.07 -7.19 -18.59
N ILE A 471 -2.69 -6.01 -18.63
CA ILE A 471 -3.52 -5.47 -17.54
C ILE A 471 -4.95 -5.33 -18.02
N SER A 472 -5.91 -5.79 -17.23
CA SER A 472 -7.34 -5.56 -17.40
C SER A 472 -7.92 -5.09 -16.06
N ASP A 473 -8.53 -3.92 -16.06
CA ASP A 473 -9.25 -3.36 -14.92
C ASP A 473 -10.66 -2.97 -15.35
N ARG A 474 -11.65 -3.35 -14.58
CA ARG A 474 -13.04 -2.99 -14.79
C ARG A 474 -13.64 -2.65 -13.43
N GLN A 475 -14.27 -1.50 -13.35
CA GLN A 475 -14.83 -0.99 -12.11
C GLN A 475 -16.28 -0.54 -12.30
N THR A 476 -17.06 -0.73 -11.24
CA THR A 476 -18.40 -0.17 -11.08
C THR A 476 -18.70 0.04 -9.60
N SER A 477 -19.90 0.47 -9.25
CA SER A 477 -20.33 0.67 -7.87
C SER A 477 -21.41 -0.34 -7.48
N GLY A 478 -21.24 -1.00 -6.35
CA GLY A 478 -22.30 -1.73 -5.66
C GLY A 478 -23.32 -0.81 -4.99
N GLY A 479 -23.12 0.50 -5.05
CA GLY A 479 -23.98 1.53 -4.49
C GLY A 479 -23.26 2.45 -3.53
N ARG A 480 -24.00 3.42 -3.00
CA ARG A 480 -23.52 4.37 -1.96
C ARG A 480 -24.44 4.35 -0.76
N THR A 481 -23.87 4.50 0.45
CA THR A 481 -24.64 4.53 1.69
C THR A 481 -24.37 5.81 2.47
N ALA A 482 -25.32 6.20 3.29
CA ALA A 482 -25.10 7.15 4.37
C ALA A 482 -25.30 6.44 5.71
N SER A 483 -24.43 6.69 6.67
CA SER A 483 -24.51 6.13 8.02
C SER A 483 -24.21 7.19 9.07
N PRO A 484 -24.89 7.22 10.22
CA PRO A 484 -24.55 8.15 11.27
C PRO A 484 -23.15 7.88 11.84
N LEU A 485 -22.52 8.91 12.41
CA LEU A 485 -21.18 8.80 12.98
C LEU A 485 -21.23 8.07 14.32
N THR A 486 -21.02 6.76 14.30
CA THR A 486 -20.99 5.86 15.47
C THR A 486 -19.76 4.95 15.45
N GLU A 487 -19.51 4.21 16.52
CA GLU A 487 -18.42 3.23 16.55
C GLU A 487 -18.57 2.12 15.50
N GLN A 488 -19.83 1.72 15.23
CA GLN A 488 -20.20 0.74 14.21
C GLN A 488 -21.39 1.31 13.42
N PRO A 489 -21.13 2.00 12.31
CA PRO A 489 -22.17 2.70 11.57
C PRO A 489 -23.02 1.75 10.74
N GLU A 490 -24.34 1.94 10.86
CA GLU A 490 -25.34 1.23 10.05
C GLU A 490 -25.84 2.14 8.92
N PRO A 491 -25.97 1.65 7.70
CA PRO A 491 -26.60 2.41 6.63
C PRO A 491 -28.03 2.81 6.96
N VAL A 492 -28.45 4.00 6.58
CA VAL A 492 -29.82 4.50 6.76
C VAL A 492 -30.69 4.19 5.55
N ALA A 493 -31.98 4.01 5.78
CA ALA A 493 -32.98 4.09 4.71
C ALA A 493 -33.28 5.56 4.39
N ILE A 494 -33.36 5.90 3.09
CA ILE A 494 -33.71 7.25 2.64
C ILE A 494 -34.98 7.16 1.82
N THR A 495 -36.03 7.80 2.32
CA THR A 495 -37.32 7.91 1.63
C THR A 495 -37.55 9.36 1.23
N TRP A 496 -37.93 9.58 -0.02
CA TRP A 496 -38.36 10.89 -0.51
C TRP A 496 -39.87 10.92 -0.66
N ILE A 497 -40.49 11.96 -0.09
CA ILE A 497 -41.92 12.25 -0.25
C ILE A 497 -42.03 13.48 -1.15
N PRO A 498 -42.40 13.29 -2.44
CA PRO A 498 -42.52 14.39 -3.40
C PRO A 498 -43.52 15.46 -2.94
N ALA A 499 -43.18 16.72 -3.24
CA ALA A 499 -44.11 17.83 -2.94
C ALA A 499 -45.38 17.75 -3.77
N THR A 500 -46.51 18.09 -3.15
CA THR A 500 -47.81 18.28 -3.78
C THR A 500 -48.29 19.70 -3.45
N ALA A 501 -49.37 20.13 -4.09
CA ALA A 501 -49.99 21.43 -3.76
C ALA A 501 -50.36 21.55 -2.27
N ALA A 502 -50.66 20.43 -1.62
CA ALA A 502 -51.07 20.40 -0.20
C ALA A 502 -49.91 20.41 0.80
N ASN A 503 -48.73 19.87 0.40
CA ASN A 503 -47.61 19.65 1.32
C ASN A 503 -46.30 20.30 0.88
N GLN A 504 -46.33 21.21 -0.14
CA GLN A 504 -45.14 21.83 -0.68
C GLN A 504 -44.40 22.69 0.39
N PRO A 505 -43.07 22.63 0.41
CA PRO A 505 -42.28 23.56 1.22
C PRO A 505 -42.48 25.01 0.79
N ALA A 506 -42.38 25.94 1.73
CA ALA A 506 -42.50 27.37 1.42
C ALA A 506 -41.53 27.82 0.34
N GLY A 507 -42.00 28.59 -0.63
CA GLY A 507 -41.22 29.11 -1.74
C GLY A 507 -40.91 28.07 -2.80
N THR A 508 -41.67 26.97 -2.90
CA THR A 508 -41.53 25.98 -4.01
C THR A 508 -42.03 26.62 -5.32
N PRO A 509 -41.18 26.73 -6.36
CA PRO A 509 -41.59 27.23 -7.64
C PRO A 509 -42.60 26.29 -8.33
N ALA A 510 -43.54 26.85 -9.09
CA ALA A 510 -44.53 26.05 -9.86
C ALA A 510 -43.85 25.03 -10.79
N ALA A 511 -42.73 25.38 -11.41
CA ALA A 511 -41.95 24.45 -12.26
C ALA A 511 -41.35 23.27 -11.44
N ALA A 512 -40.89 23.51 -10.21
CA ALA A 512 -40.37 22.45 -9.32
C ALA A 512 -41.51 21.51 -8.86
N LEU A 513 -42.68 22.06 -8.59
CA LEU A 513 -43.85 21.26 -8.24
C LEU A 513 -44.33 20.41 -9.42
N ALA A 514 -44.37 21.00 -10.64
CA ALA A 514 -44.72 20.27 -11.85
C ALA A 514 -43.73 19.14 -12.16
N ALA A 515 -42.44 19.35 -11.89
CA ALA A 515 -41.40 18.34 -12.13
C ALA A 515 -41.57 17.07 -11.28
N VAL A 516 -42.23 17.15 -10.12
CA VAL A 516 -42.43 16.01 -9.22
C VAL A 516 -43.86 15.49 -9.17
N ALA A 517 -44.76 16.11 -9.97
CA ALA A 517 -46.18 15.77 -9.95
C ALA A 517 -46.50 14.33 -10.35
N GLY A 518 -45.70 13.70 -11.19
CA GLY A 518 -45.90 12.35 -11.67
C GLY A 518 -45.88 11.26 -10.56
N TRP A 519 -45.26 11.54 -9.42
CA TRP A 519 -45.26 10.62 -8.27
C TRP A 519 -46.43 10.80 -7.31
N ASN A 520 -47.30 11.79 -7.57
CA ASN A 520 -48.55 12.03 -6.82
C ASN A 520 -48.37 12.08 -5.28
N GLY A 521 -47.22 12.53 -4.80
CA GLY A 521 -46.91 12.55 -3.36
C GLY A 521 -46.68 11.18 -2.71
N GLN A 522 -46.58 10.11 -3.49
CA GLN A 522 -46.30 8.78 -2.98
C GLN A 522 -44.86 8.70 -2.45
N PRO A 523 -44.62 8.05 -1.29
CA PRO A 523 -43.27 7.83 -0.80
C PRO A 523 -42.42 7.00 -1.77
N VAL A 524 -41.25 7.51 -2.10
CA VAL A 524 -40.29 6.89 -3.04
C VAL A 524 -39.04 6.48 -2.26
N GLN A 525 -38.61 5.23 -2.40
CA GLN A 525 -37.40 4.73 -1.79
C GLN A 525 -36.17 5.14 -2.61
N LEU A 526 -35.26 5.89 -2.03
CA LEU A 526 -34.00 6.26 -2.65
C LEU A 526 -32.89 5.23 -2.41
N THR A 527 -33.07 4.39 -1.40
CA THR A 527 -32.16 3.31 -1.05
C THR A 527 -32.85 1.96 -1.24
N ASN A 528 -32.07 0.92 -1.56
CA ASN A 528 -32.54 -0.46 -1.46
C ASN A 528 -32.73 -0.86 0.02
N PRO A 529 -33.25 -2.07 0.34
CA PRO A 529 -33.43 -2.52 1.72
C PRO A 529 -32.14 -2.52 2.56
N GLU A 530 -30.96 -2.64 1.95
CA GLU A 530 -29.66 -2.60 2.62
C GLU A 530 -29.13 -1.18 2.83
N GLY A 531 -29.86 -0.13 2.40
CA GLY A 531 -29.49 1.27 2.58
C GLY A 531 -28.57 1.84 1.49
N PHE A 532 -28.51 1.21 0.31
CA PHE A 532 -27.68 1.64 -0.82
C PHE A 532 -28.47 2.39 -1.87
N THR A 533 -27.89 3.49 -2.38
CA THR A 533 -28.35 4.24 -3.57
C THR A 533 -27.43 3.94 -4.74
N ALA A 534 -27.84 4.35 -5.95
CA ALA A 534 -27.02 4.41 -7.16
C ALA A 534 -26.30 3.08 -7.47
N LEU A 535 -27.05 1.98 -7.42
CA LEU A 535 -26.54 0.65 -7.74
C LEU A 535 -26.06 0.58 -9.20
N GLY A 536 -24.85 0.05 -9.42
CA GLY A 536 -24.27 -0.09 -10.77
C GLY A 536 -23.79 1.21 -11.41
N ASN A 537 -23.66 2.31 -10.64
CA ASN A 537 -23.17 3.59 -11.17
C ASN A 537 -21.64 3.60 -11.31
N GLY A 538 -21.10 4.35 -12.28
CA GLY A 538 -19.66 4.63 -12.37
C GLY A 538 -18.83 3.57 -13.10
N TYR A 539 -19.25 3.11 -14.27
CA TYR A 539 -18.49 2.17 -15.09
C TYR A 539 -17.20 2.76 -15.63
N THR A 540 -16.10 2.04 -15.44
CA THR A 540 -14.82 2.24 -16.13
C THR A 540 -14.24 0.90 -16.56
N ARG A 541 -13.52 0.88 -17.67
CA ARG A 541 -12.77 -0.26 -18.17
C ARG A 541 -11.44 0.19 -18.74
N ASP A 542 -10.37 -0.44 -18.28
CA ASP A 542 -9.02 -0.18 -18.76
C ASP A 542 -8.40 -1.48 -19.26
N LEU A 543 -7.75 -1.40 -20.41
CA LEU A 543 -6.90 -2.47 -20.95
C LEU A 543 -5.57 -1.85 -21.32
N ALA A 544 -4.47 -2.46 -20.87
CA ALA A 544 -3.14 -2.00 -21.21
C ALA A 544 -2.15 -3.15 -21.32
N ILE A 545 -1.12 -2.92 -22.12
CA ILE A 545 0.06 -3.77 -22.20
C ILE A 545 1.28 -2.92 -21.87
N SER A 546 2.05 -3.37 -20.89
CA SER A 546 3.35 -2.81 -20.58
C SER A 546 4.45 -3.76 -21.04
N ARG A 547 5.43 -3.24 -21.76
CA ARG A 547 6.62 -3.96 -22.19
C ARG A 547 7.84 -3.20 -21.71
N GLN A 548 8.65 -3.85 -20.90
CA GLN A 548 9.86 -3.31 -20.33
C GLN A 548 11.05 -4.10 -20.83
N PHE A 549 12.03 -3.43 -21.34
CA PHE A 549 13.30 -4.00 -21.75
C PHE A 549 14.44 -3.18 -21.16
N ALA A 550 15.38 -3.86 -20.51
CA ALA A 550 16.57 -3.19 -19.99
C ALA A 550 17.83 -3.99 -20.27
N TYR A 551 18.91 -3.27 -20.44
CA TYR A 551 20.27 -3.82 -20.44
C TYR A 551 21.04 -3.22 -19.26
N PHE A 552 21.94 -3.99 -18.70
CA PHE A 552 22.78 -3.53 -17.60
C PHE A 552 24.19 -4.07 -17.71
N PHE A 553 25.09 -3.32 -17.14
CA PHE A 553 26.49 -3.68 -17.03
C PHE A 553 27.01 -3.29 -15.65
N GLY A 554 27.84 -4.15 -15.06
CA GLY A 554 28.55 -3.89 -13.82
C GLY A 554 29.98 -4.38 -13.88
N HIS A 555 30.85 -3.61 -13.33
CA HIS A 555 32.27 -3.93 -13.20
C HIS A 555 32.71 -3.77 -11.75
N LYS A 556 33.31 -4.81 -11.20
CA LYS A 556 33.97 -4.80 -9.91
C LYS A 556 35.46 -5.01 -10.12
N TRP A 557 36.27 -4.18 -9.50
CA TRP A 557 37.72 -4.24 -9.52
C TRP A 557 38.26 -4.28 -8.09
N ASP A 558 38.82 -5.41 -7.66
CA ASP A 558 39.55 -5.56 -6.41
C ASP A 558 41.01 -5.12 -6.65
N ILE A 559 41.30 -3.81 -6.50
CA ILE A 559 42.61 -3.19 -6.75
C ILE A 559 43.67 -3.84 -5.86
N THR A 560 43.28 -4.06 -4.58
CA THR A 560 44.04 -4.81 -3.60
C THR A 560 43.07 -5.68 -2.80
N PRO A 561 43.53 -6.63 -1.94
CA PRO A 561 42.65 -7.36 -1.05
C PRO A 561 41.81 -6.48 -0.10
N ARG A 562 42.25 -5.21 0.10
CA ARG A 562 41.60 -4.25 0.99
C ARG A 562 40.85 -3.13 0.28
N TRP A 563 41.12 -2.88 -0.98
CA TRP A 563 40.54 -1.76 -1.73
C TRP A 563 39.88 -2.24 -3.00
N GLY A 564 38.62 -1.91 -3.16
CA GLY A 564 37.83 -2.26 -4.32
C GLY A 564 37.03 -1.07 -4.85
N ILE A 565 36.73 -1.11 -6.12
CA ILE A 565 35.80 -0.20 -6.81
C ILE A 565 34.74 -1.04 -7.50
N ASP A 566 33.49 -0.62 -7.44
CA ASP A 566 32.43 -1.13 -8.30
C ASP A 566 31.67 0.02 -8.95
N TRP A 567 31.24 -0.21 -10.17
CA TRP A 567 30.41 0.71 -10.93
C TRP A 567 29.56 -0.05 -11.92
N GLY A 568 28.47 0.57 -12.32
CA GLY A 568 27.61 0.00 -13.32
C GLY A 568 26.56 0.98 -13.80
N PHE A 569 25.83 0.55 -14.82
CA PHE A 569 24.72 1.29 -15.39
C PHE A 569 23.61 0.35 -15.84
N ARG A 570 22.43 0.93 -16.01
CA ARG A 570 21.25 0.29 -16.55
C ARG A 570 20.54 1.26 -17.49
N GLY A 571 20.35 0.85 -18.75
CA GLY A 571 19.48 1.55 -19.69
C GLY A 571 18.17 0.78 -19.81
N GLU A 572 17.06 1.50 -19.83
CA GLU A 572 15.73 0.90 -19.76
C GLU A 572 14.77 1.60 -20.74
N ARG A 573 13.90 0.82 -21.35
CA ARG A 573 12.82 1.28 -22.20
C ARG A 573 11.52 0.63 -21.76
N ILE A 574 10.53 1.46 -21.45
CA ILE A 574 9.19 1.01 -21.10
C ILE A 574 8.20 1.57 -22.12
N ARG A 575 7.47 0.68 -22.78
CA ARG A 575 6.36 1.04 -23.64
C ARG A 575 5.06 0.57 -22.99
N VAL A 576 4.11 1.49 -22.85
CA VAL A 576 2.78 1.23 -22.33
C VAL A 576 1.77 1.66 -23.38
N ASP A 577 0.98 0.71 -23.87
CA ASP A 577 -0.09 0.95 -24.83
C ASP A 577 -1.40 0.36 -24.32
N GLY A 578 -2.52 1.02 -24.66
CA GLY A 578 -3.81 0.57 -24.19
C GLY A 578 -4.92 1.59 -24.41
N PHE A 579 -6.00 1.39 -23.68
CA PHE A 579 -7.11 2.35 -23.65
C PHE A 579 -7.78 2.41 -22.29
N ASN A 580 -8.38 3.57 -22.03
CA ASN A 580 -9.32 3.79 -20.93
C ASN A 580 -10.72 4.01 -21.52
N GLN A 581 -11.75 3.45 -20.93
CA GLN A 581 -13.13 3.64 -21.32
C GLN A 581 -13.97 4.05 -20.12
N SER A 582 -14.75 5.12 -20.26
CA SER A 582 -15.79 5.48 -19.30
C SER A 582 -17.17 5.01 -19.74
N GLY A 583 -18.09 4.95 -18.80
CA GLY A 583 -19.48 4.70 -19.07
C GLY A 583 -20.27 6.00 -19.31
N SER A 584 -21.44 5.84 -19.89
CA SER A 584 -22.51 6.82 -19.89
C SER A 584 -23.67 6.30 -19.06
N GLN A 585 -24.45 7.21 -18.52
CA GLN A 585 -25.64 6.82 -17.79
C GLN A 585 -26.68 6.23 -18.75
N ASN A 586 -27.47 5.29 -18.24
CA ASN A 586 -28.61 4.76 -18.94
C ASN A 586 -29.55 5.93 -19.33
N PRO A 587 -30.15 5.92 -20.56
CA PRO A 587 -30.82 7.10 -21.11
C PRO A 587 -32.11 7.49 -20.38
N ARG A 588 -32.74 6.59 -19.64
CA ARG A 588 -34.00 6.89 -18.94
C ARG A 588 -33.81 7.62 -17.60
N GLY A 589 -32.67 7.45 -16.92
CA GLY A 589 -32.36 8.20 -15.70
C GLY A 589 -33.33 7.98 -14.55
N ASN A 590 -33.14 8.73 -13.43
CA ASN A 590 -33.87 8.52 -12.18
C ASN A 590 -35.25 9.13 -12.12
N TRP A 591 -35.63 9.98 -13.06
CA TRP A 591 -36.71 10.94 -12.85
C TRP A 591 -37.87 10.77 -13.81
N ASP A 592 -37.96 9.64 -14.43
CA ASP A 592 -39.17 9.20 -15.11
C ASP A 592 -40.05 8.42 -14.14
N PRO A 593 -41.19 8.95 -13.67
CA PRO A 593 -42.07 8.25 -12.74
C PRO A 593 -42.72 6.99 -13.33
N ALA A 594 -42.56 6.75 -14.62
CA ALA A 594 -42.99 5.52 -15.29
C ALA A 594 -41.85 4.51 -15.44
N TYR A 595 -40.59 4.88 -15.07
CA TYR A 595 -39.45 3.99 -15.20
C TYR A 595 -39.16 3.24 -13.88
N GLY A 596 -39.32 1.95 -13.91
CA GLY A 596 -39.12 1.08 -12.72
C GLY A 596 -37.70 0.61 -12.52
N GLY A 597 -36.69 1.18 -13.19
CA GLY A 597 -35.31 0.75 -13.01
C GLY A 597 -35.06 -0.70 -13.43
N ALA A 598 -34.12 -1.34 -12.74
CA ALA A 598 -33.81 -2.75 -12.95
C ALA A 598 -34.77 -3.69 -12.23
N ASP A 599 -35.42 -3.24 -11.15
CA ASP A 599 -36.40 -4.03 -10.38
C ASP A 599 -37.86 -3.90 -10.90
N GLY A 600 -38.08 -3.03 -11.85
CA GLY A 600 -39.42 -2.80 -12.44
C GLY A 600 -40.33 -1.94 -11.59
N ASN A 601 -39.89 -1.38 -10.47
CA ASN A 601 -40.70 -0.61 -9.54
C ASN A 601 -40.38 0.91 -9.62
N PRO A 602 -41.30 1.77 -10.11
CA PRO A 602 -41.03 3.21 -10.22
C PRO A 602 -40.97 3.93 -8.85
N LEU A 603 -41.32 3.27 -7.73
CA LEU A 603 -41.21 3.82 -6.39
C LEU A 603 -39.89 3.44 -5.68
N THR A 604 -38.98 2.78 -6.39
CA THR A 604 -37.59 2.53 -5.95
C THR A 604 -36.62 3.18 -6.95
N LEU A 605 -35.73 4.04 -6.48
CA LEU A 605 -34.80 4.76 -7.35
C LEU A 605 -33.33 4.31 -7.20
N ALA A 606 -33.07 3.33 -6.33
CA ALA A 606 -31.71 2.88 -6.04
C ALA A 606 -30.97 2.33 -7.28
N ASP A 607 -31.70 1.67 -8.17
CA ASP A 607 -31.22 0.98 -9.37
C ASP A 607 -31.62 1.67 -10.70
N ASN A 608 -32.29 2.83 -10.63
CA ASN A 608 -32.75 3.55 -11.82
C ASN A 608 -31.58 4.20 -12.59
N ARG A 609 -30.47 4.47 -11.91
CA ARG A 609 -29.35 5.20 -12.45
C ARG A 609 -28.08 4.35 -12.43
N PHE A 610 -27.93 3.48 -13.38
CA PHE A 610 -26.70 2.71 -13.58
C PHE A 610 -25.93 3.21 -14.82
N THR A 611 -24.69 2.76 -14.96
CA THR A 611 -23.78 3.21 -16.02
C THR A 611 -23.49 2.07 -16.98
N VAL A 612 -23.60 2.34 -18.28
CA VAL A 612 -23.29 1.41 -19.36
C VAL A 612 -22.01 1.83 -20.09
N PRO A 613 -21.28 0.91 -20.74
CA PRO A 613 -20.12 1.27 -21.55
C PRO A 613 -20.46 2.32 -22.59
N ASN A 614 -19.63 3.36 -22.72
CA ASN A 614 -19.77 4.37 -23.75
C ASN A 614 -18.70 4.16 -24.83
N PRO A 615 -19.05 3.71 -26.05
CA PRO A 615 -18.08 3.51 -27.11
C PRO A 615 -17.43 4.81 -27.60
N ASN A 616 -18.09 5.97 -27.38
CA ASN A 616 -17.55 7.28 -27.73
C ASN A 616 -16.66 7.89 -26.66
N ALA A 617 -16.60 7.29 -25.46
CA ALA A 617 -15.75 7.70 -24.35
C ALA A 617 -14.61 6.69 -24.13
N GLN A 618 -13.82 6.50 -25.18
CA GLN A 618 -12.67 5.61 -25.18
C GLN A 618 -11.43 6.38 -25.61
N TRP A 619 -10.38 6.32 -24.79
CA TRP A 619 -9.16 7.08 -24.99
C TRP A 619 -7.97 6.13 -25.09
N PHE A 620 -7.31 6.12 -26.23
CA PHE A 620 -6.16 5.29 -26.52
C PHE A 620 -4.87 6.02 -26.16
N PHE A 621 -3.89 5.29 -25.67
CA PHE A 621 -2.54 5.77 -25.41
C PHE A 621 -1.50 4.75 -25.90
N ASP A 622 -0.39 5.29 -26.37
CA ASP A 622 0.83 4.55 -26.68
C ASP A 622 2.00 5.46 -26.29
N LYS A 623 2.68 5.10 -25.22
CA LYS A 623 3.75 5.90 -24.64
C LYS A 623 5.02 5.07 -24.50
N ASP A 624 6.12 5.66 -24.92
CA ASP A 624 7.48 5.10 -24.87
C ASP A 624 8.32 6.02 -23.98
N VAL A 625 8.84 5.50 -22.90
CA VAL A 625 9.66 6.24 -21.93
C VAL A 625 10.99 5.50 -21.76
N ARG A 626 12.08 6.26 -21.74
CA ARG A 626 13.43 5.74 -21.52
C ARG A 626 13.95 6.26 -20.19
N ALA A 627 14.65 5.39 -19.47
CA ALA A 627 15.29 5.69 -18.21
C ALA A 627 16.74 5.22 -18.22
N PHE A 628 17.61 5.93 -17.54
CA PHE A 628 19.01 5.58 -17.42
C PHE A 628 19.48 5.73 -15.97
N SER A 629 20.01 4.66 -15.41
CA SER A 629 20.51 4.64 -14.03
C SER A 629 21.99 4.28 -14.03
N TRP A 630 22.74 4.87 -13.10
CA TRP A 630 24.15 4.55 -12.88
C TRP A 630 24.52 4.56 -11.41
N SER A 631 25.59 3.88 -11.07
CA SER A 631 26.12 3.85 -9.72
C SER A 631 27.61 3.60 -9.75
N VAL A 632 28.36 4.29 -8.90
CA VAL A 632 29.79 4.07 -8.67
C VAL A 632 30.09 4.06 -7.17
N ALA A 633 30.93 3.15 -6.75
CA ALA A 633 31.30 3.03 -5.35
C ALA A 633 32.75 2.55 -5.17
N THR A 634 33.31 2.89 -4.03
CA THR A 634 34.59 2.35 -3.59
C THR A 634 34.47 1.88 -2.14
N ASN A 635 35.16 0.79 -1.81
CA ASN A 635 35.30 0.33 -0.43
C ASN A 635 36.73 0.16 -0.05
N PHE A 636 37.02 0.38 1.24
CA PHE A 636 38.33 0.16 1.82
C PHE A 636 38.22 -0.60 3.15
N VAL A 637 38.87 -1.73 3.24
CA VAL A 637 38.99 -2.56 4.45
C VAL A 637 40.22 -2.13 5.20
N ILE A 638 40.06 -1.35 6.28
CA ILE A 638 41.18 -0.84 7.08
C ILE A 638 41.89 -2.02 7.77
N ASN A 639 41.09 -2.88 8.41
CA ASN A 639 41.53 -4.10 9.09
C ASN A 639 40.34 -5.11 9.18
N ASN A 640 40.49 -6.18 9.94
CA ASN A 640 39.45 -7.20 10.09
C ASN A 640 38.19 -6.68 10.79
N GLU A 641 38.27 -5.60 11.53
CA GLU A 641 37.19 -5.02 12.31
C GLU A 641 36.55 -3.80 11.64
N ASN A 642 37.29 -3.11 10.77
CA ASN A 642 36.90 -1.79 10.27
C ASN A 642 36.93 -1.74 8.74
N SER A 643 35.87 -1.25 8.13
CA SER A 643 35.78 -0.93 6.72
C SER A 643 34.89 0.29 6.48
N PHE A 644 35.14 0.99 5.40
CA PHE A 644 34.25 2.05 4.92
C PHE A 644 34.01 1.93 3.43
N TYR A 645 32.95 2.55 2.97
CA TYR A 645 32.64 2.70 1.55
C TYR A 645 32.01 4.05 1.28
N VAL A 646 32.13 4.50 0.03
CA VAL A 646 31.39 5.65 -0.51
C VAL A 646 30.68 5.19 -1.76
N ARG A 647 29.45 5.63 -1.95
CA ARG A 647 28.66 5.38 -3.16
C ARG A 647 27.98 6.64 -3.65
N LEU A 648 27.99 6.82 -4.95
CA LEU A 648 27.22 7.80 -5.70
C LEU A 648 26.30 7.03 -6.64
N ALA A 649 25.04 7.43 -6.74
CA ALA A 649 24.10 6.78 -7.62
C ALA A 649 23.04 7.78 -8.10
N ASP A 650 22.56 7.55 -9.32
CA ASP A 650 21.39 8.18 -9.89
C ASP A 650 20.53 7.07 -10.49
N GLY A 651 19.35 6.88 -9.92
CA GLY A 651 18.39 5.87 -10.34
C GLY A 651 17.14 6.52 -10.92
N GLU A 652 16.75 6.10 -12.10
CA GLU A 652 15.52 6.57 -12.73
C GLU A 652 14.44 5.52 -12.75
N LYS A 653 13.20 5.99 -12.61
CA LYS A 653 11.97 5.19 -12.79
C LYS A 653 11.06 5.86 -13.81
N ALA A 654 10.73 5.15 -14.88
CA ALA A 654 9.71 5.58 -15.82
C ALA A 654 8.32 5.51 -15.19
N PRO A 655 7.39 6.42 -15.55
CA PRO A 655 5.98 6.30 -15.19
C PRO A 655 5.39 4.98 -15.67
N ASP A 656 4.64 4.33 -14.82
CA ASP A 656 3.97 3.07 -15.13
C ASP A 656 2.51 3.28 -15.60
N TYR A 657 1.77 2.21 -15.81
CA TYR A 657 0.39 2.24 -16.26
C TYR A 657 -0.52 3.14 -15.39
N ALA A 658 -0.34 3.11 -14.07
CA ALA A 658 -1.19 3.88 -13.14
C ALA A 658 -1.12 5.40 -13.40
N PHE A 659 0.02 5.88 -13.88
CA PHE A 659 0.18 7.27 -14.30
C PHE A 659 -0.71 7.62 -15.51
N PHE A 660 -0.74 6.76 -16.55
CA PHE A 660 -1.48 7.04 -17.79
C PHE A 660 -2.99 6.85 -17.62
N ARG A 661 -3.42 5.96 -16.76
CA ARG A 661 -4.82 5.68 -16.44
C ARG A 661 -5.61 6.93 -15.99
N ASN A 662 -4.97 7.85 -15.29
CA ASN A 662 -5.61 9.04 -14.74
C ASN A 662 -5.91 10.14 -15.78
N TYR A 663 -5.43 9.96 -17.01
CA TYR A 663 -5.62 10.93 -18.09
C TYR A 663 -6.71 10.47 -19.05
N ASN A 664 -7.94 10.87 -18.80
CA ASN A 664 -9.17 10.39 -19.43
C ASN A 664 -9.71 11.31 -20.54
N SER A 665 -8.83 11.89 -21.33
CA SER A 665 -9.22 12.61 -22.53
C SER A 665 -8.10 12.59 -23.58
N VAL A 666 -8.47 12.65 -24.86
CA VAL A 666 -7.50 12.71 -25.99
C VAL A 666 -6.58 13.90 -25.83
N PHE A 667 -7.11 15.06 -25.46
CA PHE A 667 -6.33 16.29 -25.28
C PHE A 667 -5.33 16.18 -24.13
N ARG A 668 -5.75 15.60 -22.99
CA ARG A 668 -4.84 15.37 -21.84
C ARG A 668 -3.71 14.43 -22.23
N LEU A 669 -4.02 13.32 -22.87
CA LEU A 669 -3.01 12.33 -23.30
C LEU A 669 -2.04 12.90 -24.35
N ALA A 670 -2.53 13.76 -25.28
CA ALA A 670 -1.69 14.40 -26.29
C ALA A 670 -0.71 15.41 -25.68
N ASN A 671 -1.12 16.13 -24.63
CA ASN A 671 -0.30 17.15 -23.98
C ASN A 671 0.54 16.62 -22.81
N LEU A 672 0.40 15.35 -22.46
CA LEU A 672 1.16 14.73 -21.40
C LEU A 672 2.65 14.65 -21.76
N ARG A 673 3.52 15.14 -20.86
CA ARG A 673 5.00 15.15 -21.01
C ARG A 673 5.64 14.37 -19.86
N PRO A 674 5.49 13.04 -19.83
CA PRO A 674 6.07 12.23 -18.76
C PRO A 674 7.60 12.27 -18.83
N ARG A 675 8.24 12.46 -17.68
CA ARG A 675 9.67 12.27 -17.49
C ARG A 675 9.91 11.14 -16.50
N PRO A 676 11.00 10.39 -16.63
CA PRO A 676 11.41 9.50 -15.56
C PRO A 676 11.63 10.31 -14.28
N GLN A 677 11.18 9.78 -13.17
CA GLN A 677 11.48 10.32 -11.87
C GLN A 677 12.88 9.85 -11.46
N SER A 678 13.72 10.75 -10.96
CA SER A 678 15.08 10.44 -10.59
C SER A 678 15.26 10.38 -9.08
N VAL A 679 16.11 9.47 -8.63
CA VAL A 679 16.57 9.37 -7.23
C VAL A 679 18.09 9.42 -7.22
N GLU A 680 18.61 10.59 -6.90
CA GLU A 680 20.03 10.79 -6.72
C GLU A 680 20.42 10.51 -5.28
N GLN A 681 21.54 9.83 -5.07
CA GLN A 681 22.00 9.46 -3.73
C GLN A 681 23.51 9.52 -3.58
N VAL A 682 23.93 10.02 -2.41
CA VAL A 682 25.29 9.93 -1.90
C VAL A 682 25.23 9.24 -0.55
N GLU A 683 26.03 8.21 -0.37
CA GLU A 683 26.15 7.53 0.93
C GLU A 683 27.61 7.23 1.28
N LEU A 684 27.92 7.35 2.56
CA LEU A 684 29.20 6.95 3.16
C LEU A 684 28.91 5.98 4.29
N GLY A 685 29.36 4.73 4.16
CA GLY A 685 29.13 3.71 5.18
C GLY A 685 30.41 3.36 5.92
N TYR A 686 30.38 3.45 7.24
CA TYR A 686 31.44 2.94 8.12
C TYR A 686 30.94 1.71 8.86
N ARG A 687 31.69 0.63 8.82
CA ARG A 687 31.37 -0.63 9.50
C ARG A 687 32.45 -0.97 10.51
N TRP A 688 32.01 -1.22 11.72
CA TRP A 688 32.85 -1.71 12.81
C TRP A 688 32.29 -3.05 13.33
N LYS A 689 33.15 -4.08 13.32
CA LYS A 689 32.78 -5.44 13.75
C LYS A 689 33.85 -6.01 14.65
N THR A 690 33.47 -6.36 15.88
CA THR A 690 34.28 -7.06 16.85
C THR A 690 33.63 -8.38 17.24
N ALA A 691 34.20 -9.14 18.19
CA ALA A 691 33.58 -10.33 18.75
C ALA A 691 32.26 -10.04 19.50
N ARG A 692 32.06 -8.80 20.00
CA ARG A 692 30.89 -8.41 20.80
C ARG A 692 30.00 -7.36 20.14
N ALA A 693 30.47 -6.66 19.13
CA ALA A 693 29.74 -5.57 18.52
C ALA A 693 29.79 -5.64 17.00
N THR A 694 28.69 -5.29 16.38
CA THR A 694 28.63 -4.95 14.95
C THR A 694 27.85 -3.65 14.82
N VAL A 695 28.46 -2.63 14.23
CA VAL A 695 27.84 -1.31 14.06
C VAL A 695 28.11 -0.84 12.64
N THR A 696 27.07 -0.35 11.99
CA THR A 696 27.17 0.35 10.70
C THR A 696 26.58 1.74 10.87
N VAL A 697 27.32 2.75 10.46
CA VAL A 697 26.89 4.16 10.43
C VAL A 697 26.92 4.61 8.99
N THR A 698 25.78 5.13 8.50
CA THR A 698 25.63 5.54 7.09
C THR A 698 25.02 6.93 7.01
N PRO A 699 25.84 8.01 7.04
CA PRO A 699 25.37 9.31 6.55
C PRO A 699 24.97 9.21 5.07
N PHE A 700 23.87 9.87 4.72
CA PHE A 700 23.36 9.87 3.37
C PHE A 700 22.74 11.20 2.99
N TRP A 701 22.74 11.47 1.71
CA TRP A 701 21.94 12.48 1.04
C TRP A 701 21.15 11.82 -0.07
N SER A 702 19.88 12.13 -0.19
CA SER A 702 19.02 11.63 -1.26
C SER A 702 18.13 12.74 -1.80
N ARG A 703 17.88 12.73 -3.11
CA ARG A 703 17.01 13.67 -3.80
C ARG A 703 16.09 12.95 -4.75
N LEU A 704 14.78 13.10 -4.55
CA LEU A 704 13.76 12.66 -5.48
C LEU A 704 13.39 13.85 -6.37
N GLY A 705 13.67 13.75 -7.66
CA GLY A 705 13.39 14.74 -8.67
C GLY A 705 12.33 14.33 -9.67
N ASN A 706 11.91 15.27 -10.51
CA ASN A 706 10.91 15.06 -11.57
C ASN A 706 9.58 14.48 -11.06
N ILE A 707 9.13 14.88 -9.87
CA ILE A 707 7.79 14.51 -9.40
C ILE A 707 6.79 15.26 -10.28
N ASN A 708 6.18 14.52 -11.22
CA ASN A 708 5.39 15.09 -12.29
C ASN A 708 4.02 15.59 -11.81
N SER A 709 3.69 16.83 -12.14
CA SER A 709 2.34 17.37 -12.10
C SER A 709 2.01 17.96 -13.46
N ASN A 710 0.91 17.54 -14.08
CA ASN A 710 0.47 17.98 -15.40
C ASN A 710 -0.88 18.68 -15.24
N PRO A 711 -0.90 19.99 -14.99
CA PRO A 711 -2.13 20.72 -14.75
C PRO A 711 -2.98 20.84 -16.02
N GLN A 712 -4.28 20.98 -15.82
CA GLN A 712 -5.27 21.32 -16.82
C GLN A 712 -6.18 22.40 -16.23
N ALA A 713 -6.53 23.39 -17.03
CA ALA A 713 -7.47 24.42 -16.66
C ALA A 713 -8.44 24.70 -17.81
N ILE A 714 -9.41 25.57 -17.60
CA ILE A 714 -10.43 25.95 -18.56
C ILE A 714 -10.31 27.46 -18.78
N GLU A 715 -10.34 27.90 -20.04
CA GLU A 715 -10.31 29.32 -20.41
C GLU A 715 -11.51 30.07 -19.82
N SER A 716 -11.49 31.40 -19.88
CA SER A 716 -12.56 32.27 -19.38
C SER A 716 -13.93 32.04 -20.03
N ASP A 717 -13.98 31.33 -21.15
CA ASP A 717 -15.23 30.90 -21.81
C ASP A 717 -15.94 29.77 -21.04
N GLY A 718 -15.32 29.20 -20.04
CA GLY A 718 -15.84 28.10 -19.21
C GLY A 718 -15.91 26.74 -19.92
N ILE A 719 -15.38 26.62 -21.13
CA ILE A 719 -15.52 25.42 -21.98
C ILE A 719 -14.19 24.96 -22.54
N THR A 720 -13.32 25.85 -22.99
CA THR A 720 -12.08 25.51 -23.70
C THR A 720 -10.99 25.08 -22.76
N PRO A 721 -10.52 23.81 -22.76
CA PRO A 721 -9.43 23.38 -21.91
C PRO A 721 -8.09 23.88 -22.44
N TYR A 722 -7.18 24.25 -21.52
CA TYR A 722 -5.78 24.51 -21.82
C TYR A 722 -4.86 23.76 -20.84
N TYR A 723 -3.59 23.66 -21.21
CA TYR A 723 -2.60 22.85 -20.48
C TYR A 723 -1.42 23.73 -20.15
N PRO A 724 -1.30 24.21 -18.90
CA PRO A 724 -0.09 24.88 -18.43
C PRO A 724 1.12 23.98 -18.51
N ASP A 725 2.32 24.55 -18.45
CA ASP A 725 3.55 23.78 -18.46
C ASP A 725 3.61 22.79 -17.29
N PRO A 726 4.12 21.57 -17.53
CA PRO A 726 4.30 20.59 -16.48
C PRO A 726 5.20 21.09 -15.35
N ILE A 727 4.80 20.83 -14.12
CA ILE A 727 5.58 21.13 -12.93
C ILE A 727 6.36 19.88 -12.53
N TYR A 728 7.63 20.03 -12.24
CA TYR A 728 8.51 18.97 -11.77
C TYR A 728 8.96 19.29 -10.36
N ASN A 729 8.28 18.73 -9.37
CA ASN A 729 8.58 18.94 -7.97
C ASN A 729 9.78 18.08 -7.52
N MET A 730 10.35 18.44 -6.38
CA MET A 730 11.58 17.84 -5.86
C MET A 730 11.59 17.82 -4.34
N THR A 731 12.02 16.69 -3.78
CA THR A 731 12.27 16.52 -2.34
C THR A 731 13.72 16.13 -2.11
N THR A 732 14.35 16.66 -1.05
CA THR A 732 15.72 16.32 -0.64
C THR A 732 15.72 15.86 0.81
N THR A 733 16.47 14.82 1.11
CA THR A 733 16.65 14.30 2.47
C THR A 733 18.12 14.19 2.80
N LEU A 734 18.53 14.80 3.91
CA LEU A 734 19.82 14.57 4.54
C LEU A 734 19.63 13.77 5.82
N GLY A 735 20.45 12.75 6.05
CA GLY A 735 20.27 11.94 7.23
C GLY A 735 21.46 11.05 7.59
N VAL A 736 21.29 10.35 8.72
CA VAL A 736 22.25 9.36 9.23
C VAL A 736 21.44 8.13 9.65
N GLU A 737 21.86 6.98 9.17
CA GLU A 737 21.39 5.66 9.59
C GLU A 737 22.43 5.04 10.51
N ILE A 738 21.99 4.44 11.63
CA ILE A 738 22.81 3.65 12.53
C ILE A 738 22.13 2.31 12.73
N GLU A 739 22.84 1.24 12.42
CA GLU A 739 22.38 -0.12 12.64
C GLU A 739 23.44 -0.85 13.43
N GLY A 740 23.05 -1.48 14.56
CA GLY A 740 24.02 -2.14 15.40
C GLY A 740 23.45 -3.23 16.28
N GLU A 741 24.33 -4.17 16.62
CA GLU A 741 24.10 -5.18 17.64
C GLU A 741 25.29 -5.18 18.60
N TYR A 742 25.00 -5.16 19.89
CA TYR A 742 26.00 -5.25 20.94
C TYR A 742 25.67 -6.34 21.95
N ARG A 743 26.60 -7.29 22.15
CA ARG A 743 26.50 -8.32 23.16
C ARG A 743 27.00 -7.77 24.48
N VAL A 744 26.07 -7.30 25.32
CA VAL A 744 26.40 -6.72 26.66
C VAL A 744 26.97 -7.80 27.57
N THR A 745 26.33 -8.95 27.59
CA THR A 745 26.78 -10.17 28.28
C THR A 745 26.58 -11.38 27.37
N ASP A 746 26.98 -12.57 27.77
CA ASP A 746 26.71 -13.79 27.00
C ASP A 746 25.21 -14.09 26.84
N ARG A 747 24.37 -13.48 27.69
CA ARG A 747 22.92 -13.66 27.68
C ARG A 747 22.13 -12.43 27.19
N LEU A 748 22.70 -11.24 27.29
CA LEU A 748 22.02 -9.99 26.94
C LEU A 748 22.64 -9.38 25.69
N ARG A 749 21.80 -9.14 24.68
CA ARG A 749 22.13 -8.40 23.49
C ARG A 749 21.19 -7.20 23.33
N VAL A 750 21.73 -6.14 22.76
CA VAL A 750 21.00 -4.96 22.32
C VAL A 750 21.14 -4.86 20.83
N ARG A 751 20.05 -4.85 20.11
CA ARG A 751 20.00 -4.49 18.69
C ARG A 751 19.28 -3.18 18.54
N SER A 752 19.83 -2.26 17.74
CA SER A 752 19.20 -0.96 17.50
C SER A 752 19.32 -0.59 16.03
N VAL A 753 18.24 -0.06 15.48
CA VAL A 753 18.21 0.64 14.21
C VAL A 753 17.69 2.04 14.47
N LEU A 754 18.44 3.04 14.03
CA LEU A 754 18.15 4.46 14.23
C LEU A 754 18.29 5.18 12.90
N THR A 755 17.35 6.05 12.61
CA THR A 755 17.43 7.02 11.52
C THR A 755 17.16 8.40 12.07
N VAL A 756 18.06 9.32 11.79
CA VAL A 756 17.88 10.76 11.99
C VAL A 756 17.98 11.40 10.63
N GLN A 757 16.93 12.08 10.19
CA GLN A 757 16.89 12.66 8.84
C GLN A 757 16.07 13.94 8.82
N LYS A 758 16.30 14.75 7.78
CA LYS A 758 15.48 15.92 7.47
C LYS A 758 15.02 15.86 6.02
N PRO A 759 13.80 15.37 5.77
CA PRO A 759 13.18 15.39 4.45
C PRO A 759 12.52 16.76 4.20
N GLU A 760 12.87 17.41 3.08
CA GLU A 760 12.43 18.76 2.73
C GLU A 760 11.92 18.82 1.29
N ASN A 761 10.81 19.50 1.06
CA ASN A 761 10.31 19.85 -0.26
C ASN A 761 11.17 20.99 -0.85
N THR A 762 12.26 20.63 -1.50
CA THR A 762 13.22 21.61 -2.04
C THR A 762 12.60 22.49 -3.12
N ILE A 763 11.76 21.90 -3.97
CA ILE A 763 10.90 22.59 -4.93
C ILE A 763 9.53 21.96 -4.84
N TRP A 764 8.53 22.73 -4.45
CA TRP A 764 7.17 22.24 -4.45
C TRP A 764 6.17 23.32 -4.83
N LYS A 765 5.66 23.24 -6.05
CA LYS A 765 4.68 24.17 -6.60
C LYS A 765 3.41 23.43 -6.97
N VAL A 766 2.29 24.08 -6.70
CA VAL A 766 0.95 23.60 -7.04
C VAL A 766 0.27 24.65 -7.90
N PHE A 767 -0.17 24.25 -9.08
CA PHE A 767 -0.91 25.11 -9.98
C PHE A 767 -2.32 25.39 -9.43
N VAL A 768 -2.76 26.62 -9.51
CA VAL A 768 -4.10 27.09 -9.15
C VAL A 768 -4.67 27.79 -10.37
N ALA A 769 -5.69 27.17 -10.96
CA ALA A 769 -6.42 27.78 -12.08
C ALA A 769 -7.16 29.03 -11.63
N GLY A 770 -7.04 30.10 -12.40
CA GLY A 770 -7.78 31.33 -12.20
C GLY A 770 -9.26 31.22 -12.60
N ALA A 771 -10.06 32.16 -12.22
CA ALA A 771 -11.47 32.26 -12.61
C ALA A 771 -11.65 32.84 -14.03
N ASN A 772 -10.65 33.58 -14.52
CA ASN A 772 -10.65 34.25 -15.81
C ASN A 772 -9.74 33.57 -16.85
N GLY A 773 -9.47 32.26 -16.69
CA GLY A 773 -8.59 31.51 -17.57
C GLY A 773 -7.11 31.81 -17.26
N ARG A 774 -6.27 31.89 -18.31
CA ARG A 774 -4.80 32.03 -18.16
C ARG A 774 -4.36 33.33 -17.50
N ASP A 775 -5.18 34.36 -17.55
CA ASP A 775 -4.78 35.72 -17.15
C ASP A 775 -4.61 35.86 -15.63
N ASP A 776 -5.31 35.04 -14.85
CA ASP A 776 -5.23 35.03 -13.38
C ASP A 776 -4.77 33.69 -12.77
N ASP A 777 -4.16 32.84 -13.59
CA ASP A 777 -3.48 31.64 -13.09
C ASP A 777 -2.38 31.98 -12.09
N SER A 778 -2.22 31.15 -11.10
CA SER A 778 -1.23 31.33 -10.04
C SER A 778 -0.58 30.01 -9.60
N TYR A 779 0.42 30.11 -8.78
CA TYR A 779 1.10 28.97 -8.17
C TYR A 779 1.20 29.19 -6.66
N LEU A 780 0.81 28.19 -5.90
CA LEU A 780 1.18 28.07 -4.50
C LEU A 780 2.57 27.48 -4.42
N ASP A 781 3.46 28.11 -3.67
CA ASP A 781 4.83 27.67 -3.46
C ASP A 781 5.03 27.20 -2.03
N PHE A 782 5.32 25.91 -1.88
CA PHE A 782 5.59 25.22 -0.63
C PHE A 782 7.05 24.78 -0.51
N SER A 783 7.93 25.33 -1.35
CA SER A 783 9.36 25.03 -1.32
C SER A 783 9.99 25.41 0.03
N GLY A 784 10.96 24.62 0.49
CA GLY A 784 11.62 24.80 1.79
C GLY A 784 10.84 24.29 3.00
N ARG A 785 9.68 23.63 2.80
CA ARG A 785 8.91 23.04 3.87
C ARG A 785 9.25 21.56 4.05
N ASP A 786 9.01 21.02 5.26
CA ASP A 786 9.22 19.61 5.54
C ASP A 786 8.34 18.75 4.63
N ALA A 787 8.89 17.66 4.10
CA ALA A 787 8.14 16.71 3.31
C ALA A 787 7.15 15.96 4.20
N ASP A 788 5.89 15.95 3.80
CA ASP A 788 4.82 15.42 4.60
C ASP A 788 4.93 13.89 4.81
N ASN A 789 4.44 13.44 5.96
CA ASN A 789 4.40 12.06 6.41
C ASN A 789 5.77 11.34 6.51
N ASN A 790 6.86 12.09 6.51
CA ASN A 790 8.21 11.58 6.66
C ASN A 790 8.77 11.99 8.03
N PRO A 791 9.02 11.05 8.96
CA PRO A 791 9.52 11.37 10.29
C PRO A 791 11.00 11.75 10.28
N ASP A 792 11.38 12.71 11.10
CA ASP A 792 12.77 13.13 11.29
C ASP A 792 13.56 12.12 12.10
N PHE A 793 12.89 11.37 12.96
CA PHE A 793 13.50 10.42 13.88
C PHE A 793 12.73 9.11 13.90
N ILE A 794 13.41 8.00 13.63
CA ILE A 794 12.88 6.64 13.68
C ILE A 794 13.84 5.79 14.49
N LEU A 795 13.35 5.16 15.56
CA LEU A 795 14.14 4.25 16.37
C LEU A 795 13.39 2.93 16.56
N ASN A 796 14.11 1.83 16.42
CA ASN A 796 13.67 0.53 16.89
C ASN A 796 14.82 -0.15 17.62
N THR A 797 14.68 -0.35 18.93
CA THR A 797 15.70 -0.98 19.80
C THR A 797 15.10 -2.19 20.47
N THR A 798 15.78 -3.33 20.36
CA THR A 798 15.38 -4.59 20.98
C THR A 798 16.43 -5.02 21.99
N LEU A 799 16.00 -5.24 23.22
CA LEU A 799 16.75 -5.92 24.26
C LEU A 799 16.42 -7.41 24.18
N ASP A 800 17.41 -8.25 23.89
CA ASP A 800 17.26 -9.69 23.74
C ASP A 800 17.99 -10.41 24.88
N TYR A 801 17.24 -11.02 25.80
CA TYR A 801 17.76 -11.78 26.92
C TYR A 801 17.54 -13.28 26.71
N ARG A 802 18.66 -14.03 26.67
CA ARG A 802 18.65 -15.47 26.46
C ARG A 802 18.62 -16.23 27.79
N LEU A 803 17.60 -17.09 27.92
CA LEU A 803 17.43 -18.03 29.04
C LEU A 803 17.99 -19.40 28.66
N PRO A 804 18.26 -20.31 29.64
CA PRO A 804 18.73 -21.67 29.33
C PRO A 804 17.82 -22.47 28.39
N ARG A 805 16.51 -22.19 28.42
CA ARG A 805 15.50 -22.86 27.56
C ARG A 805 14.58 -21.89 26.88
N GLY A 806 15.04 -20.67 26.57
CA GLY A 806 14.16 -19.71 25.94
C GLY A 806 14.78 -18.34 25.77
N PHE A 807 13.90 -17.36 25.54
CA PHE A 807 14.28 -15.95 25.39
C PHE A 807 13.18 -15.02 25.88
N VAL A 808 13.55 -13.80 26.17
CA VAL A 808 12.64 -12.66 26.35
C VAL A 808 13.21 -11.48 25.57
N ASN A 809 12.39 -10.90 24.66
CA ASN A 809 12.75 -9.73 23.88
C ASN A 809 11.81 -8.59 24.23
N LEU A 810 12.36 -7.43 24.54
CA LEU A 810 11.62 -6.18 24.71
C LEU A 810 12.05 -5.21 23.60
N SER A 811 11.14 -4.87 22.70
CA SER A 811 11.38 -3.90 21.65
C SER A 811 10.73 -2.58 21.99
N TRP A 812 11.46 -1.48 21.78
CA TRP A 812 11.00 -0.10 21.87
C TRP A 812 11.10 0.52 20.48
N ARG A 813 9.96 1.00 19.99
CA ARG A 813 9.85 1.75 18.75
C ARG A 813 9.46 3.19 19.08
N HIS A 814 10.21 4.13 18.54
CA HIS A 814 9.90 5.55 18.61
C HIS A 814 9.74 6.11 17.21
N MET A 815 8.66 6.82 16.99
CA MET A 815 8.39 7.57 15.77
C MET A 815 8.35 9.04 16.12
N GLY A 816 9.21 9.85 15.48
CA GLY A 816 9.26 11.30 15.69
C GLY A 816 8.04 12.03 15.18
N GLU A 817 7.92 13.28 15.59
CA GLU A 817 6.96 14.23 15.04
C GLU A 817 7.23 14.45 13.56
N ARG A 818 6.17 14.72 12.77
CA ARG A 818 6.28 14.98 11.35
C ARG A 818 5.15 15.84 10.81
N ALA A 819 5.41 16.52 9.71
CA ALA A 819 4.39 17.25 8.98
C ALA A 819 3.33 16.29 8.43
N GLY A 820 2.06 16.63 8.55
CA GLY A 820 0.94 15.86 8.03
C GLY A 820 0.54 16.28 6.60
N ASN A 821 0.94 17.46 6.15
CA ASN A 821 0.65 17.93 4.81
C ASN A 821 1.77 18.84 4.28
N ILE A 822 1.78 19.04 2.97
CA ILE A 822 2.79 19.84 2.25
C ILE A 822 2.89 21.28 2.79
N ALA A 823 1.77 21.86 3.24
CA ALA A 823 1.74 23.19 3.81
C ALA A 823 2.27 23.27 5.26
N ASN A 824 2.58 22.13 5.89
CA ASN A 824 3.03 21.97 7.27
C ASN A 824 2.09 22.60 8.33
N VAL A 825 0.78 22.67 8.03
CA VAL A 825 -0.23 23.19 8.97
C VAL A 825 -0.87 22.07 9.79
N ILE A 826 -0.59 20.83 9.47
CA ILE A 826 -1.03 19.64 10.20
C ILE A 826 0.18 18.93 10.76
N THR A 827 0.16 18.62 12.04
CA THR A 827 1.23 17.92 12.74
C THR A 827 0.79 16.53 13.14
N LEU A 828 1.59 15.53 12.81
CA LEU A 828 1.44 14.17 13.30
C LEU A 828 2.37 13.99 14.50
N PRO A 829 1.83 13.84 15.71
CA PRO A 829 2.63 13.83 16.93
C PRO A 829 3.51 12.59 17.01
N ARG A 830 4.61 12.72 17.75
CA ARG A 830 5.48 11.56 18.09
C ARG A 830 4.74 10.55 18.95
N PHE A 831 5.16 9.29 18.86
CA PHE A 831 4.66 8.23 19.73
C PHE A 831 5.71 7.16 20.02
N ASP A 832 5.51 6.44 21.12
CA ASP A 832 6.31 5.32 21.54
C ASP A 832 5.47 4.04 21.60
N GLN A 833 6.04 2.94 21.13
CA GLN A 833 5.40 1.63 21.18
C GLN A 833 6.39 0.59 21.71
N PHE A 834 5.95 -0.22 22.67
CA PHE A 834 6.75 -1.30 23.24
C PHE A 834 6.11 -2.64 22.89
N ASN A 835 6.94 -3.61 22.49
CA ASN A 835 6.50 -4.98 22.25
C ASN A 835 7.31 -5.93 23.13
N LEU A 836 6.63 -6.91 23.72
CA LEU A 836 7.25 -7.97 24.50
C LEU A 836 7.07 -9.30 23.77
N ASN A 837 8.16 -10.02 23.53
CA ASN A 837 8.11 -11.36 22.98
C ASN A 837 8.89 -12.31 23.88
N SER A 838 8.38 -13.52 24.07
CA SER A 838 9.05 -14.55 24.83
C SER A 838 8.86 -15.92 24.18
N GLY A 839 9.82 -16.79 24.32
CA GLY A 839 9.75 -18.16 23.84
C GLY A 839 10.35 -19.13 24.85
N TRP A 840 9.70 -20.28 25.00
CA TRP A 840 10.13 -21.35 25.86
C TRP A 840 10.27 -22.67 25.11
N THR A 841 11.44 -23.28 25.15
CA THR A 841 11.72 -24.60 24.56
C THR A 841 11.27 -25.70 25.52
N ILE A 842 10.16 -26.36 25.20
CA ILE A 842 9.60 -27.48 25.99
C ILE A 842 10.45 -28.75 25.80
N SER A 843 10.78 -29.03 24.52
CA SER A 843 11.62 -30.17 24.11
C SER A 843 12.46 -29.79 22.88
N ARG A 844 13.32 -30.71 22.41
CA ARG A 844 14.08 -30.49 21.15
C ARG A 844 13.22 -30.15 19.94
N THR A 845 11.95 -30.55 19.94
CA THR A 845 11.03 -30.37 18.82
C THR A 845 9.84 -29.45 19.12
N ARG A 846 9.66 -29.00 20.37
CA ARG A 846 8.48 -28.22 20.79
C ARG A 846 8.89 -26.95 21.48
N SER A 847 8.24 -25.86 21.09
CA SER A 847 8.36 -24.57 21.78
C SER A 847 7.02 -23.87 21.90
N LEU A 848 6.90 -23.04 22.94
CA LEU A 848 5.77 -22.17 23.22
C LEU A 848 6.27 -20.74 23.26
N GLY A 849 5.58 -19.82 22.59
CA GLY A 849 5.86 -18.40 22.62
C GLY A 849 4.66 -17.61 23.12
N PHE A 850 4.95 -16.51 23.82
CA PHE A 850 3.95 -15.54 24.22
C PHE A 850 4.45 -14.14 23.83
N SER A 851 3.58 -13.36 23.18
CA SER A 851 3.91 -12.00 22.73
C SER A 851 2.80 -11.02 23.05
N ILE A 852 3.19 -9.77 23.29
CA ILE A 852 2.30 -8.62 23.44
C ILE A 852 2.81 -7.53 22.52
N ASN A 853 2.06 -7.19 21.49
CA ASN A 853 2.33 -6.01 20.68
C ASN A 853 1.64 -4.80 21.33
N ASN A 854 2.30 -3.64 21.31
CA ASN A 854 1.88 -2.42 21.98
C ASN A 854 1.59 -2.66 23.47
N LEU A 855 2.61 -3.11 24.22
CA LEU A 855 2.54 -3.54 25.62
C LEU A 855 1.79 -2.54 26.53
N PHE A 856 2.05 -1.26 26.37
CA PHE A 856 1.45 -0.19 27.19
C PHE A 856 0.17 0.38 26.59
N ASP A 857 -0.31 -0.20 25.50
CA ASP A 857 -1.50 0.27 24.75
C ASP A 857 -1.42 1.76 24.36
N SER A 858 -0.20 2.18 23.98
CA SER A 858 0.09 3.55 23.58
C SER A 858 -0.79 3.99 22.41
N GLU A 859 -1.27 5.22 22.47
CA GLU A 859 -1.99 5.87 21.39
C GLU A 859 -1.02 6.69 20.54
N GLY A 860 -1.33 6.83 19.26
CA GLY A 860 -0.55 7.61 18.33
C GLY A 860 -1.26 7.72 16.97
N VAL A 861 -0.75 8.59 16.11
CA VAL A 861 -1.28 8.82 14.77
C VAL A 861 -0.24 8.34 13.76
N MET A 862 -0.61 7.35 12.94
CA MET A 862 0.29 6.83 11.91
C MET A 862 0.26 7.65 10.63
N THR A 863 -0.90 8.10 10.21
CA THR A 863 -1.07 8.96 9.05
C THR A 863 -2.42 9.65 9.10
N TRP A 864 -2.65 10.58 8.22
CA TRP A 864 -3.92 11.25 8.04
C TRP A 864 -4.28 11.35 6.56
N ARG A 865 -5.52 11.70 6.27
CA ARG A 865 -6.02 11.94 4.93
C ARG A 865 -6.76 13.28 4.88
N GLY A 866 -6.41 14.12 3.92
CA GLY A 866 -7.02 15.43 3.76
C GLY A 866 -8.36 15.44 3.05
N TRP A 867 -8.91 14.29 2.73
CA TRP A 867 -10.26 14.22 2.14
C TRP A 867 -11.27 14.32 3.27
N GLY A 868 -11.58 15.54 3.63
CA GLY A 868 -12.42 15.83 4.75
C GLY A 868 -13.77 16.37 4.35
N VAL A 869 -14.37 16.93 5.34
CA VAL A 869 -15.66 17.58 5.32
C VAL A 869 -15.65 18.83 4.44
N ASN A 870 -14.47 19.35 4.12
CA ASN A 870 -14.30 20.55 3.30
C ASN A 870 -14.11 20.24 1.82
N PRO A 871 -14.57 21.13 0.93
CA PRO A 871 -14.40 21.02 -0.51
C PRO A 871 -12.95 21.33 -0.95
N GLY A 872 -11.96 20.90 -0.20
CA GLY A 872 -10.55 21.00 -0.55
C GLY A 872 -9.88 19.68 -0.26
N ASP A 873 -9.04 19.22 -1.15
CA ASP A 873 -8.18 18.09 -0.86
C ASP A 873 -7.11 18.53 0.16
N ARG A 874 -6.27 17.61 0.64
CA ARG A 874 -5.20 17.90 1.60
C ARG A 874 -4.23 19.00 1.12
N GLN A 875 -4.17 19.29 -0.16
CA GLN A 875 -3.31 20.33 -0.71
C GLN A 875 -3.89 21.73 -0.51
N SER A 876 -5.19 21.85 -0.30
CA SER A 876 -5.86 23.13 -0.09
C SER A 876 -5.76 23.68 1.35
N TYR A 877 -5.26 22.89 2.31
CA TYR A 877 -4.94 23.42 3.66
C TYR A 877 -3.64 24.21 3.62
N THR A 878 -3.72 25.46 3.23
CA THR A 878 -2.59 26.41 3.24
C THR A 878 -2.45 27.13 4.57
N SER A 879 -3.48 27.07 5.41
CA SER A 879 -3.54 27.61 6.77
C SER A 879 -4.25 26.61 7.67
N LEU A 880 -4.17 26.78 9.00
CA LEU A 880 -4.99 26.01 9.93
C LEU A 880 -6.47 26.21 9.59
N PRO A 881 -7.26 25.12 9.56
CA PRO A 881 -8.69 25.25 9.37
C PRO A 881 -9.28 26.11 10.49
N ALA A 882 -10.29 26.91 10.16
CA ALA A 882 -11.06 27.64 11.14
C ALA A 882 -11.71 26.66 12.13
N THR A 883 -12.00 27.12 13.33
CA THR A 883 -12.66 26.30 14.36
C THR A 883 -14.04 25.83 13.93
N GLY A 884 -14.46 24.65 14.41
CA GLY A 884 -15.79 24.10 14.17
C GLY A 884 -15.80 23.00 13.10
N ARG A 885 -16.72 23.08 12.12
CA ARG A 885 -16.93 22.07 11.08
C ARG A 885 -15.70 21.80 10.23
N ASP A 886 -14.84 22.79 10.09
CA ASP A 886 -13.63 22.73 9.27
C ASP A 886 -12.48 21.98 9.91
N THR A 887 -12.64 21.53 11.16
CA THR A 887 -11.60 20.82 11.90
C THR A 887 -11.73 19.31 11.86
N MET A 888 -12.66 18.76 11.10
CA MET A 888 -12.76 17.32 10.92
C MET A 888 -11.64 16.81 10.04
N LEU A 889 -10.73 16.07 10.64
CA LEU A 889 -9.62 15.39 9.98
C LEU A 889 -9.91 13.89 9.93
N GLN A 890 -9.42 13.25 8.89
CA GLN A 890 -9.40 11.78 8.82
C GLN A 890 -8.00 11.28 9.14
N TYR A 891 -7.85 10.37 10.09
CA TYR A 891 -6.56 9.86 10.54
C TYR A 891 -6.58 8.35 10.75
N VAL A 892 -5.40 7.74 10.78
CA VAL A 892 -5.22 6.33 11.11
C VAL A 892 -4.46 6.23 12.42
N PRO A 893 -5.04 5.65 13.48
CA PRO A 893 -4.35 5.45 14.74
C PRO A 893 -3.31 4.34 14.65
N VAL A 894 -2.35 4.37 15.55
CA VAL A 894 -1.48 3.23 15.85
C VAL A 894 -2.34 2.03 16.27
N GLN A 895 -1.95 0.84 15.84
CA GLN A 895 -2.64 -0.39 16.19
C GLN A 895 -2.68 -0.58 17.72
N PRO A 896 -3.84 -0.92 18.29
CA PRO A 896 -3.99 -1.14 19.72
C PRO A 896 -3.25 -2.40 20.18
N ARG A 897 -3.19 -2.58 21.50
CA ARG A 897 -2.55 -3.76 22.10
C ARG A 897 -3.17 -5.06 21.58
N SER A 898 -2.29 -6.05 21.36
CA SER A 898 -2.70 -7.41 21.00
C SER A 898 -1.85 -8.46 21.73
N TYR A 899 -2.44 -9.61 22.01
CA TYR A 899 -1.84 -10.72 22.73
C TYR A 899 -1.74 -11.93 21.81
N TRP A 900 -0.64 -12.68 21.92
CA TRP A 900 -0.34 -13.79 21.01
C TRP A 900 0.22 -14.99 21.75
N LEU A 901 -0.32 -16.16 21.45
CA LEU A 901 0.21 -17.46 21.87
C LEU A 901 0.67 -18.22 20.62
N THR A 902 1.90 -18.67 20.59
CA THR A 902 2.50 -19.39 19.47
C THR A 902 2.98 -20.76 19.93
N PHE A 903 2.53 -21.83 19.29
CA PHE A 903 3.06 -23.16 19.47
C PHE A 903 3.78 -23.61 18.21
N THR A 904 5.00 -24.15 18.36
CA THR A 904 5.80 -24.67 17.24
C THR A 904 6.19 -26.11 17.51
N GLN A 905 5.92 -27.00 16.55
CA GLN A 905 6.36 -28.39 16.52
C GLN A 905 7.28 -28.59 15.32
N LYS A 906 8.52 -29.05 15.59
CA LYS A 906 9.46 -29.52 14.54
C LYS A 906 9.41 -31.03 14.43
N PHE A 907 9.72 -31.58 13.26
CA PHE A 907 9.73 -33.00 12.98
C PHE A 907 10.72 -33.37 11.87
#